data_eae6bf28f59e6fcd08e0458e1631a3b9
#
_entry.id   eae6bf28f59e6fcd08e0458e1631a3b9
#
_cell.length_a   1.000
_cell.length_b   1.000
_cell.length_c   1.000
_cell.angle_alpha   90.00
_cell.angle_beta   90.00
_cell.angle_gamma   90.00
#
_symmetry.space_group_name_H-M   'P 1'
#
loop_
_entity.id
_entity.type
_entity.pdbx_description
1 polymer ?
#
loop_
_entity_poly.entity_id
_entity_poly.type
_entity_poly.pdbx_seq_one_letter_code
_entity_poly.pdbx_strand_id
1 'polypeptide(L)'
;MEKVAFLFCVHDHQPVGNFLHVLENAYEKAYLPFIEVLKKYPLMKISIHYTGTLWDFFKDHHPEFLETLRELVKKGQLEMMTGGYYEPILAVIPDTDKVGQIKRLTQTIEEEMGVTPQGMWLAERVWEPHLPKYLREAGVEYITIDDYHFKKSGLREEDLHGYYLTEEDGKVIKVFPGSETLRYLIPFHPPEETLEYLSRLRGSSCAAIFADDGEKFGIWPSTYHSVYEEGWLERFFELIGKNLDWIEPMPLGIYANREKPLGRIYLACSSYMEMDEWSLPTEAMVEYGKVVERLKESSEGGQIRRFIKGGFWRNFFAKYPESNDLHKRVLHLREKIGDKKKRTVPKSQDPLLYLHQAQCNDAYWHGVFGGLYLPHLRHALYENLIKAEALFDRKMHREKEWIDLERLDFNGDGDEEVILKNPEMVLLFSSRGGSLLEMDDRSKAFNILGTLTRRKEGYHHNLLESRVQSSRDEASTAKTKTIHEIFDSKEEGLDQYLYFDGYRRASFLDHFIAEPMDFESFRRCQYQEEGDFLKEPYEIEVRKKGKYQEVFFTRSGSLCKDEKRDQIKIEKSFSIPTHQRVVKTSYQITYKGEKGKTNFGIELNINLLAGDAPDRYYNIPGRYLEDRKLASIGALNDITEVHLVDEWNKLKVILKTDKSCNLWRFPIETVSLSESGFERIFQGSSLLLYWPLELETGGQFEVTVELGIQSL
;
A
#
# COMPACT_ATOMS: atom_id res chain seq x y z
N MET A 1 -22.73 -21.70 -38.05
CA MET A 1 -23.29 -21.08 -36.81
C MET A 1 -22.28 -20.06 -36.34
N GLU A 2 -22.74 -18.92 -35.93
CA GLU A 2 -21.87 -17.91 -35.30
C GLU A 2 -21.34 -18.47 -33.97
N LYS A 3 -20.03 -18.32 -33.74
CA LYS A 3 -19.38 -18.84 -32.54
C LYS A 3 -19.30 -17.74 -31.48
N VAL A 4 -19.36 -18.12 -30.22
CA VAL A 4 -19.04 -17.26 -29.09
C VAL A 4 -17.52 -17.14 -28.99
N ALA A 5 -16.97 -15.92 -29.12
CA ALA A 5 -15.57 -15.68 -28.88
C ALA A 5 -15.31 -15.76 -27.36
N PHE A 6 -14.45 -16.66 -26.93
CA PHE A 6 -14.03 -16.76 -25.54
C PHE A 6 -12.65 -16.12 -25.36
N LEU A 7 -12.65 -14.93 -24.78
CA LEU A 7 -11.45 -14.14 -24.54
C LEU A 7 -10.98 -14.38 -23.11
N PHE A 8 -9.86 -15.09 -22.97
CA PHE A 8 -9.31 -15.46 -21.68
C PHE A 8 -8.02 -14.68 -21.44
N CYS A 9 -8.03 -13.79 -20.45
CA CYS A 9 -6.90 -12.94 -20.09
C CYS A 9 -6.51 -13.17 -18.63
N VAL A 10 -5.22 -13.34 -18.39
CA VAL A 10 -4.63 -13.55 -17.06
C VAL A 10 -3.63 -12.45 -16.76
N HIS A 11 -3.63 -11.97 -15.54
CA HIS A 11 -2.69 -10.98 -15.01
C HIS A 11 -1.94 -11.57 -13.83
N ASP A 12 -0.62 -11.49 -13.87
CA ASP A 12 0.26 -11.96 -12.80
C ASP A 12 1.11 -10.79 -12.27
N HIS A 13 1.10 -10.62 -10.97
CA HIS A 13 1.77 -9.53 -10.27
C HIS A 13 2.42 -9.97 -8.97
N GLN A 14 3.61 -9.43 -8.71
CA GLN A 14 4.24 -9.46 -7.40
C GLN A 14 4.82 -8.08 -7.09
N PRO A 15 4.58 -7.54 -5.88
CA PRO A 15 4.97 -6.19 -5.52
C PRO A 15 6.49 -6.00 -5.41
N VAL A 16 6.93 -4.77 -5.62
CA VAL A 16 8.30 -4.35 -5.32
C VAL A 16 8.56 -4.54 -3.83
N GLY A 17 9.66 -5.24 -3.49
CA GLY A 17 10.05 -5.52 -2.11
C GLY A 17 9.48 -6.80 -1.52
N ASN A 18 8.77 -7.59 -2.31
CA ASN A 18 8.37 -8.92 -1.86
C ASN A 18 9.59 -9.85 -1.73
N PHE A 19 9.48 -10.85 -0.87
CA PHE A 19 10.58 -11.75 -0.57
C PHE A 19 10.78 -12.79 -1.69
N LEU A 20 12.03 -13.15 -1.98
CA LEU A 20 12.36 -14.13 -3.03
C LEU A 20 11.60 -15.44 -2.85
N HIS A 21 11.49 -15.96 -1.62
CA HIS A 21 10.76 -17.22 -1.38
C HIS A 21 9.25 -17.12 -1.69
N VAL A 22 8.65 -15.92 -1.65
CA VAL A 22 7.26 -15.69 -2.03
C VAL A 22 7.12 -15.72 -3.55
N LEU A 23 8.07 -15.10 -4.29
CA LEU A 23 8.11 -15.16 -5.74
C LEU A 23 8.30 -16.60 -6.23
N GLU A 24 9.24 -17.36 -5.59
CA GLU A 24 9.46 -18.78 -5.92
C GLU A 24 8.20 -19.62 -5.67
N ASN A 25 7.54 -19.42 -4.53
CA ASN A 25 6.29 -20.13 -4.24
C ASN A 25 5.18 -19.80 -5.26
N ALA A 26 5.08 -18.53 -5.71
CA ALA A 26 4.13 -18.13 -6.73
C ALA A 26 4.46 -18.75 -8.08
N TYR A 27 5.74 -18.80 -8.44
CA TYR A 27 6.21 -19.45 -9.65
C TYR A 27 5.89 -20.95 -9.64
N GLU A 28 6.23 -21.66 -8.57
CA GLU A 28 6.04 -23.10 -8.46
C GLU A 28 4.56 -23.52 -8.39
N LYS A 29 3.70 -22.70 -7.79
CA LYS A 29 2.31 -23.06 -7.54
C LYS A 29 1.32 -22.48 -8.54
N ALA A 30 1.60 -21.34 -9.16
CA ALA A 30 0.69 -20.70 -10.10
C ALA A 30 1.30 -20.60 -11.51
N TYR A 31 2.39 -19.86 -11.69
CA TYR A 31 2.82 -19.46 -13.03
C TYR A 31 3.32 -20.63 -13.88
N LEU A 32 4.22 -21.45 -13.36
CA LEU A 32 4.74 -22.62 -14.08
C LEU A 32 3.65 -23.67 -14.36
N PRO A 33 2.87 -24.13 -13.38
CA PRO A 33 1.83 -25.14 -13.61
C PRO A 33 0.78 -24.69 -14.60
N PHE A 34 0.36 -23.41 -14.56
CA PHE A 34 -0.61 -22.85 -15.49
C PHE A 34 -0.12 -22.97 -16.95
N ILE A 35 1.12 -22.55 -17.21
CA ILE A 35 1.74 -22.63 -18.54
C ILE A 35 1.95 -24.08 -18.97
N GLU A 36 2.34 -24.97 -18.06
CA GLU A 36 2.50 -26.40 -18.37
C GLU A 36 1.16 -27.07 -18.74
N VAL A 37 0.06 -26.70 -18.09
CA VAL A 37 -1.28 -27.16 -18.51
C VAL A 37 -1.64 -26.53 -19.85
N LEU A 38 -1.47 -25.23 -20.05
CA LEU A 38 -1.79 -24.54 -21.30
C LEU A 38 -1.09 -25.18 -22.51
N LYS A 39 0.17 -25.62 -22.38
CA LYS A 39 0.93 -26.32 -23.44
C LYS A 39 0.25 -27.59 -23.94
N LYS A 40 -0.48 -28.30 -23.07
CA LYS A 40 -1.21 -29.54 -23.43
C LYS A 40 -2.45 -29.26 -24.29
N TYR A 41 -2.95 -28.03 -24.29
CA TYR A 41 -4.20 -27.64 -24.96
C TYR A 41 -3.97 -26.54 -26.01
N PRO A 42 -3.36 -26.84 -27.18
CA PRO A 42 -2.93 -25.82 -28.15
C PRO A 42 -4.09 -25.05 -28.81
N LEU A 43 -5.32 -25.49 -28.64
CA LEU A 43 -6.52 -24.79 -29.11
C LEU A 43 -7.02 -23.73 -28.14
N MET A 44 -6.59 -23.80 -26.87
CA MET A 44 -6.75 -22.69 -25.93
C MET A 44 -5.73 -21.60 -26.27
N LYS A 45 -6.24 -20.44 -26.67
CA LYS A 45 -5.43 -19.26 -26.98
C LYS A 45 -5.83 -18.15 -26.02
N ILE A 46 -4.85 -17.57 -25.34
CA ILE A 46 -5.10 -16.63 -24.25
C ILE A 46 -4.23 -15.37 -24.39
N SER A 47 -4.61 -14.32 -23.67
CA SER A 47 -3.78 -13.14 -23.42
C SER A 47 -3.23 -13.21 -22.00
N ILE A 48 -1.96 -12.80 -21.80
CA ILE A 48 -1.33 -12.79 -20.47
C ILE A 48 -0.51 -11.54 -20.25
N HIS A 49 -0.55 -11.05 -19.03
CA HIS A 49 0.27 -9.95 -18.52
C HIS A 49 1.12 -10.42 -17.34
N TYR A 50 2.42 -10.11 -17.39
CA TYR A 50 3.34 -10.20 -16.26
C TYR A 50 3.91 -8.83 -15.96
N THR A 51 3.93 -8.43 -14.69
CA THR A 51 4.57 -7.17 -14.27
C THR A 51 6.08 -7.19 -14.47
N GLY A 52 6.70 -6.02 -14.55
CA GLY A 52 8.16 -5.91 -14.70
C GLY A 52 8.95 -6.56 -13.57
N THR A 53 8.40 -6.59 -12.35
CA THR A 53 8.99 -7.31 -11.20
C THR A 53 9.10 -8.81 -11.51
N LEU A 54 8.06 -9.41 -12.09
CA LEU A 54 8.10 -10.82 -12.50
C LEU A 54 9.01 -11.04 -13.71
N TRP A 55 9.07 -10.11 -14.67
CA TRP A 55 10.03 -10.20 -15.77
C TRP A 55 11.48 -10.18 -15.28
N ASP A 56 11.82 -9.29 -14.34
CA ASP A 56 13.15 -9.26 -13.74
C ASP A 56 13.43 -10.58 -12.98
N PHE A 57 12.46 -11.10 -12.21
CA PHE A 57 12.58 -12.38 -11.51
C PHE A 57 12.78 -13.58 -12.46
N PHE A 58 11.99 -13.68 -13.53
CA PHE A 58 12.15 -14.79 -14.50
C PHE A 58 13.50 -14.72 -15.21
N LYS A 59 14.00 -13.53 -15.55
CA LYS A 59 15.32 -13.38 -16.16
C LYS A 59 16.45 -13.85 -15.28
N ASP A 60 16.34 -13.53 -13.99
CA ASP A 60 17.43 -13.78 -13.04
C ASP A 60 17.38 -15.22 -12.50
N HIS A 61 16.21 -15.85 -12.38
CA HIS A 61 16.01 -17.14 -11.71
C HIS A 61 15.47 -18.26 -12.61
N HIS A 62 14.64 -17.95 -13.60
CA HIS A 62 13.92 -18.94 -14.43
C HIS A 62 13.98 -18.64 -15.95
N PRO A 63 15.18 -18.51 -16.56
CA PRO A 63 15.28 -18.19 -18.00
C PRO A 63 14.63 -19.25 -18.91
N GLU A 64 14.55 -20.52 -18.48
CA GLU A 64 13.85 -21.61 -19.19
C GLU A 64 12.33 -21.37 -19.30
N PHE A 65 11.75 -20.68 -18.33
CA PHE A 65 10.35 -20.29 -18.40
C PHE A 65 10.10 -19.29 -19.53
N LEU A 66 11.01 -18.32 -19.69
CA LEU A 66 10.95 -17.36 -20.81
C LEU A 66 11.06 -18.04 -22.16
N GLU A 67 11.87 -19.11 -22.29
CA GLU A 67 11.93 -19.91 -23.51
C GLU A 67 10.57 -20.57 -23.82
N THR A 68 9.93 -21.13 -22.80
CA THR A 68 8.60 -21.72 -22.93
C THR A 68 7.55 -20.68 -23.37
N LEU A 69 7.54 -19.49 -22.75
CA LEU A 69 6.64 -18.41 -23.15
C LEU A 69 6.88 -18.00 -24.61
N ARG A 70 8.14 -17.87 -25.03
CA ARG A 70 8.52 -17.50 -26.39
C ARG A 70 8.02 -18.52 -27.42
N GLU A 71 8.07 -19.82 -27.10
CA GLU A 71 7.50 -20.85 -27.97
C GLU A 71 5.98 -20.73 -28.13
N LEU A 72 5.25 -20.44 -27.03
CA LEU A 72 3.81 -20.29 -27.07
C LEU A 72 3.38 -19.03 -27.83
N VAL A 73 4.11 -17.94 -27.65
CA VAL A 73 3.92 -16.71 -28.45
C VAL A 73 4.14 -16.97 -29.93
N LYS A 74 5.24 -17.65 -30.30
CA LYS A 74 5.54 -18.01 -31.70
C LYS A 74 4.47 -18.91 -32.34
N LYS A 75 3.84 -19.79 -31.56
CA LYS A 75 2.73 -20.65 -31.99
C LYS A 75 1.40 -19.88 -32.09
N GLY A 76 1.32 -18.63 -31.64
CA GLY A 76 0.10 -17.83 -31.58
C GLY A 76 -0.91 -18.35 -30.56
N GLN A 77 -0.44 -19.10 -29.57
CA GLN A 77 -1.23 -19.59 -28.46
C GLN A 77 -1.30 -18.58 -27.32
N LEU A 78 -0.26 -17.76 -27.17
CA LEU A 78 -0.11 -16.77 -26.13
C LEU A 78 0.07 -15.37 -26.72
N GLU A 79 -0.77 -14.44 -26.36
CA GLU A 79 -0.63 -13.01 -26.60
C GLU A 79 -0.06 -12.33 -25.35
N MET A 80 1.03 -11.60 -25.50
CA MET A 80 1.62 -10.83 -24.41
C MET A 80 0.94 -9.46 -24.32
N MET A 81 0.59 -9.03 -23.10
CA MET A 81 0.07 -7.71 -22.80
C MET A 81 1.10 -6.88 -22.05
N THR A 82 1.14 -5.58 -22.32
CA THR A 82 1.96 -4.60 -21.57
C THR A 82 1.20 -4.05 -20.35
N GLY A 83 1.86 -3.21 -19.56
CA GLY A 83 1.34 -2.56 -18.37
C GLY A 83 2.30 -1.48 -17.84
N GLY A 84 2.02 -0.92 -16.70
CA GLY A 84 3.02 -0.18 -15.94
C GLY A 84 4.10 -1.12 -15.41
N TYR A 85 5.38 -0.85 -15.65
CA TYR A 85 6.48 -1.80 -15.33
C TYR A 85 6.44 -2.29 -13.88
N TYR A 86 6.28 -1.38 -12.93
CA TYR A 86 6.19 -1.68 -11.50
C TYR A 86 4.77 -1.58 -10.95
N GLU A 87 3.77 -1.83 -11.78
CA GLU A 87 2.35 -1.84 -11.44
C GLU A 87 1.87 -0.57 -10.70
N PRO A 88 2.18 0.64 -11.19
CA PRO A 88 1.66 1.86 -10.57
C PRO A 88 0.17 2.04 -10.89
N ILE A 89 -0.57 2.69 -10.00
CA ILE A 89 -1.86 3.26 -10.38
C ILE A 89 -1.61 4.44 -11.32
N LEU A 90 -1.79 4.20 -12.61
CA LEU A 90 -1.46 5.19 -13.64
C LEU A 90 -2.17 6.54 -13.41
N ALA A 91 -3.39 6.51 -12.90
CA ALA A 91 -4.17 7.72 -12.65
C ALA A 91 -3.51 8.70 -11.67
N VAL A 92 -2.62 8.25 -10.78
CA VAL A 92 -2.04 9.07 -9.70
C VAL A 92 -0.56 9.39 -9.85
N ILE A 93 0.09 8.91 -10.91
CA ILE A 93 1.49 9.22 -11.22
C ILE A 93 1.59 10.30 -12.32
N PRO A 94 2.74 10.98 -12.49
CA PRO A 94 2.95 11.95 -13.56
C PRO A 94 2.77 11.37 -14.96
N ASP A 95 2.31 12.19 -15.90
CA ASP A 95 1.98 11.75 -17.27
C ASP A 95 3.17 11.14 -18.01
N THR A 96 4.35 11.73 -17.84
CA THR A 96 5.60 11.21 -18.42
C THR A 96 6.00 9.87 -17.85
N ASP A 97 5.67 9.60 -16.56
CA ASP A 97 5.96 8.33 -15.90
C ASP A 97 4.97 7.25 -16.35
N LYS A 98 3.67 7.60 -16.57
CA LYS A 98 2.70 6.69 -17.20
C LYS A 98 3.26 6.12 -18.49
N VAL A 99 3.61 7.02 -19.41
CA VAL A 99 4.17 6.65 -20.73
C VAL A 99 5.51 5.94 -20.58
N GLY A 100 6.37 6.38 -19.66
CA GLY A 100 7.69 5.81 -19.42
C GLY A 100 7.66 4.37 -18.93
N GLN A 101 6.81 4.07 -17.93
CA GLN A 101 6.67 2.73 -17.38
C GLN A 101 6.04 1.76 -18.38
N ILE A 102 4.99 2.18 -19.11
CA ILE A 102 4.38 1.34 -20.16
C ILE A 102 5.39 1.02 -21.27
N LYS A 103 6.10 2.02 -21.79
CA LYS A 103 7.11 1.80 -22.84
C LYS A 103 8.24 0.90 -22.37
N ARG A 104 8.62 0.97 -21.11
CA ARG A 104 9.65 0.10 -20.55
C ARG A 104 9.21 -1.37 -20.55
N LEU A 105 7.97 -1.67 -20.11
CA LEU A 105 7.48 -3.04 -20.16
C LEU A 105 7.29 -3.53 -21.60
N THR A 106 6.75 -2.69 -22.47
CA THR A 106 6.65 -2.96 -23.92
C THR A 106 8.00 -3.34 -24.51
N GLN A 107 9.04 -2.55 -24.25
CA GLN A 107 10.40 -2.83 -24.72
C GLN A 107 10.95 -4.14 -24.15
N THR A 108 10.72 -4.43 -22.87
CA THR A 108 11.12 -5.70 -22.26
C THR A 108 10.46 -6.89 -22.96
N ILE A 109 9.17 -6.80 -23.28
CA ILE A 109 8.45 -7.85 -24.01
C ILE A 109 8.97 -7.98 -25.44
N GLU A 110 9.26 -6.88 -26.13
CA GLU A 110 9.86 -6.90 -27.47
C GLU A 110 11.23 -7.60 -27.48
N GLU A 111 12.09 -7.28 -26.52
CA GLU A 111 13.42 -7.87 -26.37
C GLU A 111 13.37 -9.37 -26.06
N GLU A 112 12.45 -9.79 -25.18
CA GLU A 112 12.39 -11.18 -24.73
C GLU A 112 11.53 -12.07 -25.64
N MET A 113 10.43 -11.58 -26.17
CA MET A 113 9.43 -12.38 -26.91
C MET A 113 9.46 -12.13 -28.40
N GLY A 114 10.07 -11.05 -28.87
CA GLY A 114 10.13 -10.69 -30.29
C GLY A 114 8.81 -10.16 -30.87
N VAL A 115 7.87 -9.72 -30.02
CA VAL A 115 6.57 -9.18 -30.41
C VAL A 115 6.30 -7.86 -29.71
N THR A 116 5.63 -6.91 -30.40
CA THR A 116 5.17 -5.67 -29.80
C THR A 116 3.78 -5.85 -29.24
N PRO A 117 3.56 -5.81 -27.92
CA PRO A 117 2.24 -5.91 -27.33
C PRO A 117 1.37 -4.69 -27.67
N GLN A 118 0.12 -4.95 -28.06
CA GLN A 118 -0.87 -3.89 -28.38
C GLN A 118 -1.86 -3.68 -27.23
N GLY A 119 -2.11 -4.70 -26.45
CA GLY A 119 -2.98 -4.68 -25.28
C GLY A 119 -2.25 -4.35 -24.00
N MET A 120 -2.97 -3.79 -23.04
CA MET A 120 -2.44 -3.45 -21.74
C MET A 120 -3.37 -3.90 -20.61
N TRP A 121 -2.77 -4.44 -19.54
CA TRP A 121 -3.43 -4.57 -18.24
C TRP A 121 -3.37 -3.24 -17.49
N LEU A 122 -4.51 -2.79 -17.00
CA LEU A 122 -4.60 -1.57 -16.19
C LEU A 122 -4.57 -1.95 -14.71
N ALA A 123 -3.53 -1.51 -14.01
CA ALA A 123 -3.31 -1.80 -12.58
C ALA A 123 -4.58 -1.54 -11.75
N GLU A 124 -5.01 -2.54 -10.96
CA GLU A 124 -6.24 -2.49 -10.15
C GLU A 124 -7.49 -2.04 -10.93
N ARG A 125 -7.45 -2.13 -12.25
CA ARG A 125 -8.50 -1.65 -13.16
C ARG A 125 -8.94 -0.21 -12.86
N VAL A 126 -8.03 0.60 -12.24
CA VAL A 126 -8.32 1.98 -11.85
C VAL A 126 -8.39 2.86 -13.09
N TRP A 127 -9.60 3.24 -13.42
CA TRP A 127 -9.89 4.08 -14.58
C TRP A 127 -10.16 5.54 -14.17
N GLU A 128 -9.54 6.47 -14.93
CA GLU A 128 -9.91 7.88 -14.95
C GLU A 128 -9.97 8.39 -16.41
N PRO A 129 -10.86 9.33 -16.73
CA PRO A 129 -11.14 9.75 -18.12
C PRO A 129 -9.94 10.28 -18.90
N HIS A 130 -8.90 10.80 -18.23
CA HIS A 130 -7.71 11.34 -18.89
C HIS A 130 -6.73 10.25 -19.40
N LEU A 131 -6.90 9.00 -19.02
CA LEU A 131 -5.96 7.92 -19.33
C LEU A 131 -5.82 7.61 -20.84
N PRO A 132 -6.88 7.60 -21.67
CA PRO A 132 -6.78 7.23 -23.09
C PRO A 132 -5.67 7.96 -23.84
N LYS A 133 -5.48 9.26 -23.57
CA LYS A 133 -4.44 10.07 -24.18
C LYS A 133 -3.05 9.46 -23.99
N TYR A 134 -2.68 9.17 -22.75
CA TYR A 134 -1.35 8.70 -22.41
C TYR A 134 -1.13 7.22 -22.76
N LEU A 135 -2.18 6.42 -22.70
CA LEU A 135 -2.13 5.04 -23.17
C LEU A 135 -1.83 4.98 -24.68
N ARG A 136 -2.51 5.82 -25.47
CA ARG A 136 -2.26 5.93 -26.91
C ARG A 136 -0.86 6.50 -27.23
N GLU A 137 -0.37 7.46 -26.45
CA GLU A 137 1.00 7.97 -26.56
C GLU A 137 2.06 6.91 -26.23
N ALA A 138 1.74 5.95 -25.37
CA ALA A 138 2.57 4.80 -25.07
C ALA A 138 2.50 3.68 -26.12
N GLY A 139 1.56 3.75 -27.09
CA GLY A 139 1.37 2.75 -28.14
C GLY A 139 0.29 1.72 -27.86
N VAL A 140 -0.46 1.85 -26.75
CA VAL A 140 -1.52 0.92 -26.38
C VAL A 140 -2.73 1.08 -27.30
N GLU A 141 -3.28 -0.02 -27.83
CA GLU A 141 -4.45 -0.06 -28.70
C GLU A 141 -5.73 -0.41 -27.95
N TYR A 142 -5.64 -1.26 -26.92
CA TYR A 142 -6.77 -1.72 -26.13
C TYR A 142 -6.36 -2.07 -24.71
N ILE A 143 -7.36 -2.00 -23.82
CA ILE A 143 -7.25 -2.44 -22.42
C ILE A 143 -8.43 -3.31 -22.05
N THR A 144 -8.26 -4.12 -21.00
CA THR A 144 -9.37 -4.75 -20.29
C THR A 144 -9.58 -4.08 -18.94
N ILE A 145 -10.83 -3.83 -18.59
CA ILE A 145 -11.28 -3.30 -17.30
C ILE A 145 -12.54 -4.06 -16.87
N ASP A 146 -12.96 -3.89 -15.63
CA ASP A 146 -14.10 -4.59 -15.09
C ASP A 146 -15.43 -4.14 -15.75
N ASP A 147 -16.39 -5.04 -15.93
CA ASP A 147 -17.69 -4.73 -16.50
C ASP A 147 -18.50 -3.75 -15.63
N TYR A 148 -18.15 -3.65 -14.36
CA TYR A 148 -18.71 -2.70 -13.42
C TYR A 148 -18.57 -1.24 -13.86
N HIS A 149 -17.47 -0.87 -14.54
CA HIS A 149 -17.29 0.48 -15.13
C HIS A 149 -18.40 0.81 -16.13
N PHE A 150 -18.77 -0.16 -16.94
CA PHE A 150 -19.79 -0.04 -17.98
C PHE A 150 -21.20 -0.01 -17.37
N LYS A 151 -21.45 -0.88 -16.39
CA LYS A 151 -22.70 -0.93 -15.63
C LYS A 151 -22.97 0.40 -14.93
N LYS A 152 -21.94 1.01 -14.30
CA LYS A 152 -22.02 2.37 -13.71
C LYS A 152 -22.27 3.49 -14.73
N SER A 153 -21.95 3.25 -15.98
CA SER A 153 -22.23 4.17 -17.09
C SER A 153 -23.61 3.93 -17.75
N GLY A 154 -24.42 3.04 -17.16
CA GLY A 154 -25.81 2.78 -17.54
C GLY A 154 -26.04 1.57 -18.45
N LEU A 155 -25.00 0.86 -18.88
CA LEU A 155 -25.15 -0.35 -19.68
C LEU A 155 -25.65 -1.53 -18.81
N ARG A 156 -26.27 -2.51 -19.45
CA ARG A 156 -26.74 -3.75 -18.85
C ARG A 156 -25.80 -4.88 -19.25
N GLU A 157 -25.88 -6.01 -18.59
CA GLU A 157 -25.00 -7.15 -18.84
C GLU A 157 -25.13 -7.66 -20.28
N GLU A 158 -26.34 -7.67 -20.84
CA GLU A 158 -26.58 -8.03 -22.25
C GLU A 158 -25.90 -7.10 -23.26
N ASP A 159 -25.52 -5.91 -22.87
CA ASP A 159 -24.79 -4.94 -23.71
C ASP A 159 -23.27 -5.15 -23.70
N LEU A 160 -22.71 -6.07 -22.88
CA LEU A 160 -21.26 -6.16 -22.55
C LEU A 160 -20.52 -7.31 -23.27
N HIS A 161 -21.07 -7.84 -24.37
CA HIS A 161 -20.50 -8.99 -25.09
C HIS A 161 -19.61 -8.58 -26.28
N GLY A 162 -18.70 -7.65 -26.07
CA GLY A 162 -17.76 -7.15 -27.04
C GLY A 162 -16.98 -5.98 -26.47
N TYR A 163 -16.32 -5.15 -27.30
CA TYR A 163 -15.58 -3.99 -26.84
C TYR A 163 -16.23 -2.67 -27.28
N TYR A 164 -15.92 -1.63 -26.54
CA TYR A 164 -16.34 -0.25 -26.83
C TYR A 164 -15.15 0.63 -27.18
N LEU A 165 -15.42 1.79 -27.77
CA LEU A 165 -14.46 2.85 -27.98
C LEU A 165 -14.67 3.95 -26.94
N THR A 166 -13.59 4.43 -26.36
CA THR A 166 -13.56 5.66 -25.58
C THR A 166 -12.39 6.53 -26.04
N GLU A 167 -12.34 7.79 -25.63
CA GLU A 167 -11.27 8.68 -26.07
C GLU A 167 -11.02 9.81 -25.08
N GLU A 168 -9.85 10.42 -25.18
CA GLU A 168 -9.51 11.69 -24.54
C GLU A 168 -8.62 12.47 -25.51
N ASP A 169 -8.93 13.74 -25.70
CA ASP A 169 -8.20 14.65 -26.59
C ASP A 169 -8.02 14.06 -28.02
N GLY A 170 -9.08 13.38 -28.53
CA GLY A 170 -9.08 12.71 -29.84
C GLY A 170 -8.26 11.42 -29.90
N LYS A 171 -7.67 10.95 -28.78
CA LYS A 171 -6.93 9.70 -28.69
C LYS A 171 -7.85 8.55 -28.34
N VAL A 172 -8.29 7.83 -29.36
CA VAL A 172 -9.25 6.72 -29.22
C VAL A 172 -8.57 5.44 -28.75
N ILE A 173 -9.17 4.74 -27.78
CA ILE A 173 -8.76 3.43 -27.29
C ILE A 173 -9.93 2.47 -27.24
N LYS A 174 -9.69 1.16 -27.44
CA LYS A 174 -10.67 0.10 -27.26
C LYS A 174 -10.67 -0.35 -25.80
N VAL A 175 -11.87 -0.53 -25.22
CA VAL A 175 -12.03 -0.98 -23.83
C VAL A 175 -12.91 -2.22 -23.77
N PHE A 176 -12.41 -3.28 -23.15
CA PHE A 176 -13.07 -4.56 -22.99
C PHE A 176 -13.68 -4.72 -21.59
N PRO A 177 -14.99 -5.04 -21.46
CA PRO A 177 -15.62 -5.31 -20.16
C PRO A 177 -15.31 -6.75 -19.72
N GLY A 178 -14.37 -6.92 -18.81
CA GLY A 178 -14.13 -8.21 -18.12
C GLY A 178 -15.33 -8.58 -17.27
N SER A 179 -15.90 -9.77 -17.49
CA SER A 179 -17.11 -10.23 -16.82
C SER A 179 -16.88 -10.56 -15.35
N GLU A 180 -17.58 -9.86 -14.45
CA GLU A 180 -17.63 -10.18 -13.02
C GLU A 180 -18.10 -11.62 -12.79
N THR A 181 -19.14 -12.06 -13.51
CA THR A 181 -19.67 -13.43 -13.41
C THR A 181 -18.60 -14.48 -13.71
N LEU A 182 -17.82 -14.31 -14.78
CA LEU A 182 -16.72 -15.24 -15.10
C LEU A 182 -15.59 -15.19 -14.07
N ARG A 183 -15.32 -14.02 -13.48
CA ARG A 183 -14.32 -13.89 -12.39
C ARG A 183 -14.66 -14.75 -11.18
N TYR A 184 -15.94 -14.83 -10.80
CA TYR A 184 -16.42 -15.64 -9.68
C TYR A 184 -16.61 -17.12 -10.03
N LEU A 185 -16.90 -17.45 -11.28
CA LEU A 185 -17.00 -18.84 -11.73
C LEU A 185 -15.61 -19.50 -11.83
N ILE A 186 -14.64 -18.83 -12.40
CA ILE A 186 -13.30 -19.35 -12.73
C ILE A 186 -12.28 -18.95 -11.67
N PRO A 187 -11.59 -19.90 -10.99
CA PRO A 187 -11.70 -21.36 -11.02
C PRO A 187 -12.54 -21.93 -9.84
N PHE A 188 -13.42 -21.16 -9.21
CA PHE A 188 -14.06 -21.51 -7.93
C PHE A 188 -15.28 -22.41 -8.05
N HIS A 189 -15.89 -22.49 -9.23
CA HIS A 189 -17.05 -23.30 -9.52
C HIS A 189 -16.71 -24.43 -10.51
N PRO A 190 -17.53 -25.50 -10.59
CA PRO A 190 -17.35 -26.54 -11.61
C PRO A 190 -17.28 -25.95 -13.02
N PRO A 191 -16.37 -26.44 -13.90
CA PRO A 191 -16.23 -25.94 -15.28
C PRO A 191 -17.53 -25.92 -16.09
N GLU A 192 -18.47 -26.82 -15.76
CA GLU A 192 -19.78 -26.93 -16.39
C GLU A 192 -20.66 -25.70 -16.22
N GLU A 193 -20.53 -24.99 -15.08
CA GLU A 193 -21.25 -23.72 -14.83
C GLU A 193 -20.77 -22.61 -15.77
N THR A 194 -19.45 -22.56 -16.03
CA THR A 194 -18.90 -21.67 -17.04
C THR A 194 -19.40 -22.00 -18.44
N LEU A 195 -19.48 -23.29 -18.78
CA LEU A 195 -20.05 -23.71 -20.07
C LEU A 195 -21.52 -23.35 -20.18
N GLU A 196 -22.29 -23.49 -19.10
CA GLU A 196 -23.69 -23.06 -19.05
C GLU A 196 -23.83 -21.56 -19.33
N TYR A 197 -23.00 -20.73 -18.66
CA TYR A 197 -22.95 -19.29 -18.91
C TYR A 197 -22.68 -18.99 -20.39
N LEU A 198 -21.64 -19.60 -20.97
CA LEU A 198 -21.29 -19.42 -22.38
C LEU A 198 -22.42 -19.89 -23.32
N SER A 199 -23.16 -20.96 -22.97
CA SER A 199 -24.24 -21.50 -23.78
C SER A 199 -25.42 -20.53 -23.97
N ARG A 200 -25.65 -19.65 -23.01
CA ARG A 200 -26.68 -18.60 -23.07
C ARG A 200 -26.36 -17.54 -24.15
N LEU A 201 -25.10 -17.43 -24.56
CA LEU A 201 -24.63 -16.53 -25.60
C LEU A 201 -24.63 -17.17 -26.99
N ARG A 202 -24.96 -18.44 -27.10
CA ARG A 202 -24.90 -19.22 -28.34
C ARG A 202 -25.87 -18.68 -29.40
N GLY A 203 -25.38 -18.55 -30.62
CA GLY A 203 -26.18 -18.09 -31.76
C GLY A 203 -26.12 -16.57 -31.99
N SER A 204 -25.30 -15.88 -31.24
CA SER A 204 -24.96 -14.46 -31.46
C SER A 204 -23.45 -14.31 -31.69
N SER A 205 -23.09 -13.40 -32.60
CA SER A 205 -21.68 -13.00 -32.79
C SER A 205 -21.25 -12.11 -31.64
N CYS A 206 -20.79 -12.71 -30.54
CA CYS A 206 -20.46 -11.97 -29.30
C CYS A 206 -19.22 -12.56 -28.63
N ALA A 207 -18.68 -11.82 -27.64
CA ALA A 207 -17.57 -12.23 -26.82
C ALA A 207 -17.97 -12.44 -25.36
N ALA A 208 -17.47 -13.51 -24.76
CA ALA A 208 -17.40 -13.68 -23.31
C ALA A 208 -15.95 -13.39 -22.87
N ILE A 209 -15.78 -12.45 -21.95
CA ILE A 209 -14.47 -11.91 -21.60
C ILE A 209 -14.16 -12.24 -20.15
N PHE A 210 -13.22 -13.17 -19.95
CA PHE A 210 -12.58 -13.40 -18.65
C PHE A 210 -11.29 -12.59 -18.57
N ALA A 211 -11.14 -11.76 -17.57
CA ALA A 211 -9.91 -11.01 -17.32
C ALA A 211 -9.72 -10.84 -15.80
N ASP A 212 -8.74 -11.55 -15.23
CA ASP A 212 -8.52 -11.56 -13.79
C ASP A 212 -7.11 -12.02 -13.42
N ASP A 213 -6.82 -12.03 -12.08
CA ASP A 213 -5.54 -12.39 -11.51
C ASP A 213 -5.20 -13.87 -11.75
N GLY A 214 -3.95 -14.13 -12.15
CA GLY A 214 -3.45 -15.47 -12.35
C GLY A 214 -3.11 -16.21 -11.06
N GLU A 215 -2.81 -15.48 -9.99
CA GLU A 215 -2.54 -16.01 -8.65
C GLU A 215 -3.70 -16.85 -8.11
N LYS A 216 -4.92 -16.61 -8.56
CA LYS A 216 -6.10 -17.46 -8.24
C LYS A 216 -5.97 -18.90 -8.73
N PHE A 217 -5.07 -19.17 -9.69
CA PHE A 217 -4.78 -20.52 -10.18
C PHE A 217 -3.60 -21.16 -9.40
N GLY A 218 -3.61 -21.11 -8.08
CA GLY A 218 -2.65 -21.87 -7.27
C GLY A 218 -2.12 -21.18 -6.02
N ILE A 219 -2.21 -19.85 -5.90
CA ILE A 219 -1.72 -19.10 -4.71
C ILE A 219 -2.84 -18.81 -3.73
N TRP A 220 -4.04 -18.49 -4.21
CA TRP A 220 -5.15 -18.23 -3.30
C TRP A 220 -5.49 -19.49 -2.48
N PRO A 221 -6.00 -19.35 -1.25
CA PRO A 221 -6.23 -20.46 -0.35
C PRO A 221 -7.01 -21.61 -1.01
N SER A 222 -6.49 -22.83 -0.87
CA SER A 222 -7.03 -24.09 -1.41
C SER A 222 -7.00 -24.23 -2.94
N THR A 223 -6.63 -23.18 -3.69
CA THR A 223 -6.74 -23.23 -5.17
C THR A 223 -5.69 -24.13 -5.81
N TYR A 224 -4.49 -24.29 -5.23
CA TYR A 224 -3.53 -25.25 -5.77
C TYR A 224 -4.09 -26.67 -5.81
N HIS A 225 -4.73 -27.09 -4.72
CA HIS A 225 -5.35 -28.40 -4.62
C HIS A 225 -6.47 -28.58 -5.67
N SER A 226 -7.43 -27.66 -5.71
CA SER A 226 -8.58 -27.77 -6.62
C SER A 226 -8.17 -27.63 -8.09
N VAL A 227 -7.28 -26.68 -8.41
CA VAL A 227 -6.92 -26.35 -9.79
C VAL A 227 -6.02 -27.41 -10.41
N TYR A 228 -5.01 -27.90 -9.68
CA TYR A 228 -3.99 -28.79 -10.22
C TYR A 228 -4.10 -30.23 -9.70
N GLU A 229 -4.25 -30.46 -8.40
CA GLU A 229 -4.30 -31.84 -7.87
C GLU A 229 -5.63 -32.52 -8.20
N GLU A 230 -6.77 -31.81 -8.10
CA GLU A 230 -8.07 -32.30 -8.55
C GLU A 230 -8.30 -32.09 -10.06
N GLY A 231 -7.40 -31.36 -10.76
CA GLY A 231 -7.39 -31.20 -12.20
C GLY A 231 -8.50 -30.32 -12.77
N TRP A 232 -8.93 -29.28 -12.01
CA TRP A 232 -9.97 -28.35 -12.47
C TRP A 232 -9.58 -27.68 -13.80
N LEU A 233 -8.35 -27.18 -13.95
CA LEU A 233 -7.89 -26.45 -15.12
C LEU A 233 -7.83 -27.35 -16.37
N GLU A 234 -7.34 -28.57 -16.22
CA GLU A 234 -7.32 -29.55 -17.33
C GLU A 234 -8.74 -29.88 -17.78
N ARG A 235 -9.65 -30.20 -16.86
CA ARG A 235 -11.07 -30.44 -17.17
C ARG A 235 -11.72 -29.25 -17.86
N PHE A 236 -11.41 -28.03 -17.39
CA PHE A 236 -11.94 -26.81 -17.98
C PHE A 236 -11.48 -26.65 -19.45
N PHE A 237 -10.20 -26.80 -19.73
CA PHE A 237 -9.67 -26.71 -21.09
C PHE A 237 -10.18 -27.86 -22.00
N GLU A 238 -10.29 -29.06 -21.47
CA GLU A 238 -10.92 -30.16 -22.19
C GLU A 238 -12.40 -29.88 -22.56
N LEU A 239 -13.14 -29.31 -21.61
CA LEU A 239 -14.53 -28.97 -21.81
C LEU A 239 -14.71 -27.92 -22.91
N ILE A 240 -13.90 -26.87 -22.89
CA ILE A 240 -13.85 -25.88 -23.97
C ILE A 240 -13.45 -26.56 -25.30
N GLY A 241 -12.43 -27.42 -25.29
CA GLY A 241 -11.96 -28.16 -26.46
C GLY A 241 -13.03 -29.06 -27.10
N LYS A 242 -13.94 -29.64 -26.32
CA LYS A 242 -15.09 -30.47 -26.81
C LYS A 242 -16.20 -29.62 -27.45
N ASN A 243 -16.20 -28.30 -27.27
CA ASN A 243 -17.25 -27.38 -27.72
C ASN A 243 -16.78 -26.35 -28.76
N LEU A 244 -15.67 -26.62 -29.46
CA LEU A 244 -15.09 -25.71 -30.47
C LEU A 244 -15.97 -25.52 -31.71
N ASP A 245 -17.05 -26.29 -31.86
CA ASP A 245 -18.06 -26.10 -32.91
C ASP A 245 -18.83 -24.78 -32.73
N TRP A 246 -18.95 -24.28 -31.48
CA TRP A 246 -19.67 -23.05 -31.16
C TRP A 246 -18.90 -22.09 -30.21
N ILE A 247 -17.81 -22.51 -29.57
CA ILE A 247 -16.89 -21.64 -28.80
C ILE A 247 -15.60 -21.45 -29.60
N GLU A 248 -15.05 -20.22 -29.61
CA GLU A 248 -13.80 -19.92 -30.25
C GLU A 248 -12.86 -19.21 -29.24
N PRO A 249 -11.96 -19.97 -28.56
CA PRO A 249 -10.94 -19.33 -27.74
C PRO A 249 -9.98 -18.49 -28.58
N MET A 250 -9.80 -17.21 -28.23
CA MET A 250 -8.87 -16.34 -28.93
C MET A 250 -8.35 -15.22 -28.03
N PRO A 251 -7.15 -14.70 -28.33
CA PRO A 251 -6.62 -13.53 -27.66
C PRO A 251 -7.43 -12.26 -27.91
N LEU A 252 -7.36 -11.32 -26.97
CA LEU A 252 -8.05 -10.03 -27.03
C LEU A 252 -7.69 -9.23 -28.30
N GLY A 253 -6.41 -9.19 -28.69
CA GLY A 253 -5.94 -8.45 -29.87
C GLY A 253 -6.48 -9.03 -31.16
N ILE A 254 -6.61 -10.35 -31.28
CA ILE A 254 -7.23 -10.99 -32.46
C ILE A 254 -8.67 -10.56 -32.59
N TYR A 255 -9.44 -10.60 -31.50
CA TYR A 255 -10.81 -10.12 -31.47
C TYR A 255 -10.94 -8.64 -31.81
N ALA A 256 -10.10 -7.78 -31.18
CA ALA A 256 -10.06 -6.36 -31.41
C ALA A 256 -9.79 -5.94 -32.86
N ASN A 257 -9.05 -6.77 -33.62
CA ASN A 257 -8.74 -6.54 -35.03
C ASN A 257 -9.75 -7.15 -35.99
N ARG A 258 -10.48 -8.18 -35.56
CA ARG A 258 -11.49 -8.89 -36.38
C ARG A 258 -12.87 -8.26 -36.29
N GLU A 259 -13.28 -7.91 -35.07
CA GLU A 259 -14.64 -7.49 -34.80
C GLU A 259 -14.78 -5.96 -34.73
N LYS A 260 -16.00 -5.47 -34.94
CA LYS A 260 -16.32 -4.06 -34.79
C LYS A 260 -16.66 -3.73 -33.34
N PRO A 261 -16.42 -2.48 -32.90
CA PRO A 261 -16.86 -2.03 -31.57
C PRO A 261 -18.39 -2.03 -31.48
N LEU A 262 -18.92 -2.36 -30.31
CA LEU A 262 -20.35 -2.28 -30.00
C LEU A 262 -20.86 -0.84 -30.00
N GLY A 263 -20.00 0.11 -29.70
CA GLY A 263 -20.34 1.54 -29.68
C GLY A 263 -19.24 2.39 -29.06
N ARG A 264 -19.61 3.61 -28.73
CA ARG A 264 -18.77 4.55 -27.98
C ARG A 264 -19.32 4.67 -26.56
N ILE A 265 -18.41 4.78 -25.58
CA ILE A 265 -18.75 4.98 -24.18
C ILE A 265 -17.78 5.97 -23.53
N TYR A 266 -18.26 6.76 -22.57
CA TYR A 266 -17.43 7.53 -21.65
C TYR A 266 -17.64 6.99 -20.23
N LEU A 267 -16.56 6.56 -19.62
CA LEU A 267 -16.57 5.89 -18.32
C LEU A 267 -16.20 6.87 -17.21
N ALA A 268 -16.93 6.80 -16.10
CA ALA A 268 -16.61 7.58 -14.90
C ALA A 268 -15.37 7.02 -14.18
N CYS A 269 -14.77 7.82 -13.28
CA CYS A 269 -13.73 7.33 -12.36
C CYS A 269 -14.26 6.12 -11.57
N SER A 270 -13.60 5.00 -11.69
CA SER A 270 -14.02 3.73 -11.07
C SER A 270 -12.88 2.70 -11.06
N SER A 271 -13.12 1.59 -10.40
CA SER A 271 -12.39 0.35 -10.49
C SER A 271 -13.41 -0.81 -10.46
N TYR A 272 -13.02 -2.00 -10.03
CA TYR A 272 -13.96 -3.09 -9.75
C TYR A 272 -14.82 -2.76 -8.51
N MET A 273 -15.88 -3.52 -8.34
CA MET A 273 -16.98 -3.19 -7.41
C MET A 273 -16.53 -3.05 -5.94
N GLU A 274 -15.66 -3.90 -5.49
CA GLU A 274 -15.16 -3.93 -4.11
C GLU A 274 -14.39 -2.67 -3.74
N MET A 275 -13.74 -2.04 -4.72
CA MET A 275 -13.01 -0.78 -4.55
C MET A 275 -13.93 0.38 -4.10
N ASP A 276 -15.19 0.37 -4.52
CA ASP A 276 -16.18 1.37 -4.10
C ASP A 276 -16.35 1.38 -2.58
N GLU A 277 -16.32 0.20 -1.95
CA GLU A 277 -16.45 0.05 -0.50
C GLU A 277 -15.13 0.35 0.21
N TRP A 278 -14.03 -0.31 -0.20
CA TRP A 278 -12.74 -0.24 0.49
C TRP A 278 -12.14 1.17 0.56
N SER A 279 -12.38 1.98 -0.45
CA SER A 279 -11.86 3.34 -0.53
C SER A 279 -12.65 4.38 0.26
N LEU A 280 -13.80 4.00 0.86
CA LEU A 280 -14.57 4.87 1.73
C LEU A 280 -13.95 5.02 3.12
N PRO A 281 -14.18 6.14 3.82
CA PRO A 281 -13.97 6.23 5.26
C PRO A 281 -14.75 5.13 6.01
N THR A 282 -14.23 4.66 7.13
CA THR A 282 -14.72 3.46 7.81
C THR A 282 -16.21 3.46 8.12
N GLU A 283 -16.75 4.57 8.65
CA GLU A 283 -18.18 4.69 8.95
C GLU A 283 -19.03 4.63 7.68
N ALA A 284 -18.62 5.34 6.63
CA ALA A 284 -19.30 5.32 5.34
C ALA A 284 -19.21 3.95 4.66
N MET A 285 -18.08 3.23 4.82
CA MET A 285 -17.92 1.85 4.36
C MET A 285 -18.97 0.92 5.00
N VAL A 286 -19.15 1.00 6.31
CA VAL A 286 -20.17 0.20 7.03
C VAL A 286 -21.60 0.56 6.59
N GLU A 287 -21.90 1.85 6.38
CA GLU A 287 -23.21 2.29 5.89
C GLU A 287 -23.44 1.81 4.46
N TYR A 288 -22.44 1.90 3.59
CA TYR A 288 -22.50 1.44 2.20
C TYR A 288 -22.77 -0.07 2.15
N GLY A 289 -22.07 -0.87 2.93
CA GLY A 289 -22.29 -2.32 3.02
C GLY A 289 -23.74 -2.66 3.38
N LYS A 290 -24.31 -1.98 4.39
CA LYS A 290 -25.71 -2.16 4.78
C LYS A 290 -26.72 -1.78 3.67
N VAL A 291 -26.42 -0.76 2.88
CA VAL A 291 -27.25 -0.37 1.72
C VAL A 291 -27.17 -1.43 0.63
N VAL A 292 -25.97 -1.90 0.30
CA VAL A 292 -25.73 -2.94 -0.70
C VAL A 292 -26.46 -4.23 -0.33
N GLU A 293 -26.42 -4.62 0.95
CA GLU A 293 -27.07 -5.85 1.44
C GLU A 293 -28.59 -5.79 1.32
N ARG A 294 -29.21 -4.68 1.73
CA ARG A 294 -30.66 -4.46 1.53
C ARG A 294 -31.06 -4.51 0.04
N LEU A 295 -30.19 -4.05 -0.85
CA LEU A 295 -30.46 -4.11 -2.28
C LEU A 295 -30.39 -5.54 -2.84
N LYS A 296 -29.52 -6.39 -2.31
CA LYS A 296 -29.48 -7.82 -2.70
C LYS A 296 -30.81 -8.52 -2.42
N GLU A 297 -31.50 -8.12 -1.36
CA GLU A 297 -32.82 -8.68 -0.97
C GLU A 297 -33.99 -8.09 -1.78
N SER A 298 -33.79 -6.99 -2.50
CA SER A 298 -34.83 -6.31 -3.28
C SER A 298 -34.92 -6.85 -4.70
N SER A 299 -36.13 -7.03 -5.20
CA SER A 299 -36.38 -7.44 -6.59
C SER A 299 -35.85 -6.45 -7.63
N GLU A 300 -35.72 -5.17 -7.29
CA GLU A 300 -35.17 -4.12 -8.14
C GLU A 300 -33.70 -3.81 -7.83
N GLY A 301 -33.14 -4.49 -6.83
CA GLY A 301 -31.83 -4.16 -6.27
C GLY A 301 -30.70 -4.22 -7.29
N GLY A 302 -30.68 -5.20 -8.17
CA GLY A 302 -29.69 -5.31 -9.24
C GLY A 302 -29.74 -4.14 -10.24
N GLN A 303 -30.94 -3.59 -10.50
CA GLN A 303 -31.10 -2.43 -11.37
C GLN A 303 -30.65 -1.12 -10.67
N ILE A 304 -30.96 -0.99 -9.39
CA ILE A 304 -30.62 0.20 -8.60
C ILE A 304 -29.11 0.26 -8.32
N ARG A 305 -28.50 -0.89 -8.02
CA ARG A 305 -27.08 -0.98 -7.61
C ARG A 305 -26.11 -0.34 -8.61
N ARG A 306 -26.36 -0.45 -9.91
CA ARG A 306 -25.52 0.17 -10.95
C ARG A 306 -25.46 1.69 -10.89
N PHE A 307 -26.42 2.35 -10.23
CA PHE A 307 -26.47 3.82 -10.05
C PHE A 307 -25.93 4.27 -8.68
N ILE A 308 -25.61 3.34 -7.78
CA ILE A 308 -25.03 3.65 -6.50
C ILE A 308 -23.53 3.79 -6.65
N LYS A 309 -22.99 4.88 -6.13
CA LYS A 309 -21.56 5.16 -6.11
C LYS A 309 -21.02 4.99 -4.69
N GLY A 310 -19.90 4.32 -4.57
CA GLY A 310 -19.04 4.34 -3.40
C GLY A 310 -17.90 5.35 -3.56
N GLY A 311 -16.74 5.01 -3.02
CA GLY A 311 -15.52 5.76 -3.22
C GLY A 311 -14.83 5.46 -4.55
N PHE A 312 -13.61 5.93 -4.70
CA PHE A 312 -12.71 5.58 -5.81
C PHE A 312 -11.26 5.60 -5.29
N TRP A 313 -10.35 4.99 -5.98
CA TRP A 313 -9.02 4.66 -5.47
C TRP A 313 -8.27 5.83 -4.81
N ARG A 314 -8.36 7.06 -5.34
CA ARG A 314 -7.68 8.24 -4.73
C ARG A 314 -8.10 8.52 -3.29
N ASN A 315 -9.27 8.05 -2.86
CA ASN A 315 -9.74 8.24 -1.49
C ASN A 315 -8.85 7.54 -0.45
N PHE A 316 -8.04 6.55 -0.85
CA PHE A 316 -7.05 5.96 0.04
C PHE A 316 -6.02 6.96 0.55
N PHE A 317 -5.69 7.99 -0.20
CA PHE A 317 -4.82 9.07 0.26
C PHE A 317 -5.48 9.95 1.35
N ALA A 318 -6.80 10.06 1.34
CA ALA A 318 -7.53 10.72 2.43
C ALA A 318 -7.71 9.77 3.64
N LYS A 319 -7.93 8.48 3.38
CA LYS A 319 -8.13 7.46 4.42
C LYS A 319 -6.82 7.16 5.18
N TYR A 320 -5.67 7.19 4.49
CA TYR A 320 -4.35 6.85 5.02
C TYR A 320 -3.34 8.00 4.82
N PRO A 321 -3.23 8.93 5.78
CA PRO A 321 -2.28 10.04 5.68
C PRO A 321 -0.83 9.61 5.44
N GLU A 322 -0.37 8.49 6.03
CA GLU A 322 0.99 7.97 5.81
C GLU A 322 1.22 7.56 4.35
N SER A 323 0.20 7.01 3.71
CA SER A 323 0.22 6.69 2.28
C SER A 323 0.27 7.96 1.43
N ASN A 324 -0.52 8.98 1.80
CA ASN A 324 -0.50 10.28 1.13
C ASN A 324 0.89 10.91 1.19
N ASP A 325 1.51 10.93 2.37
CA ASP A 325 2.83 11.52 2.55
C ASP A 325 3.88 10.81 1.68
N LEU A 326 3.95 9.49 1.72
CA LEU A 326 4.88 8.74 0.88
C LEU A 326 4.65 9.04 -0.61
N HIS A 327 3.40 9.03 -1.06
CA HIS A 327 3.07 9.35 -2.45
C HIS A 327 3.48 10.78 -2.83
N LYS A 328 3.20 11.76 -1.98
CA LYS A 328 3.55 13.17 -2.25
C LYS A 328 5.07 13.40 -2.18
N ARG A 329 5.79 12.67 -1.32
CA ARG A 329 7.27 12.66 -1.32
C ARG A 329 7.81 12.16 -2.67
N VAL A 330 7.24 11.09 -3.21
CA VAL A 330 7.61 10.57 -4.54
C VAL A 330 7.32 11.61 -5.64
N LEU A 331 6.14 12.25 -5.64
CA LEU A 331 5.79 13.29 -6.60
C LEU A 331 6.71 14.51 -6.49
N HIS A 332 7.00 14.97 -5.27
CA HIS A 332 7.86 16.12 -5.02
C HIS A 332 9.30 15.87 -5.54
N LEU A 333 9.85 14.70 -5.26
CA LEU A 333 11.16 14.34 -5.81
C LEU A 333 11.12 14.23 -7.34
N ARG A 334 10.04 13.67 -7.90
CA ARG A 334 9.86 13.52 -9.35
C ARG A 334 9.84 14.88 -10.06
N GLU A 335 9.16 15.86 -9.49
CA GLU A 335 9.13 17.22 -10.02
C GLU A 335 10.54 17.83 -10.08
N LYS A 336 11.33 17.66 -9.02
CA LYS A 336 12.73 18.14 -8.95
C LYS A 336 13.64 17.47 -9.98
N ILE A 337 13.50 16.17 -10.17
CA ILE A 337 14.27 15.42 -11.17
C ILE A 337 13.94 15.92 -12.58
N GLY A 338 12.67 16.27 -12.85
CA GLY A 338 12.19 16.79 -14.12
C GLY A 338 12.37 15.81 -15.28
N ASP A 339 11.98 16.21 -16.48
CA ASP A 339 12.07 15.42 -17.72
C ASP A 339 13.41 15.62 -18.43
N LYS A 340 14.51 15.38 -17.78
CA LYS A 340 15.84 15.54 -18.42
C LYS A 340 16.01 14.52 -19.53
N LYS A 341 16.36 15.02 -20.75
CA LYS A 341 16.69 14.21 -21.94
C LYS A 341 17.64 13.07 -21.57
N LYS A 342 17.32 11.85 -22.04
CA LYS A 342 18.06 10.60 -21.86
C LYS A 342 19.58 10.80 -21.93
N ARG A 343 20.26 10.87 -20.79
CA ARG A 343 21.65 10.47 -20.70
C ARG A 343 21.64 8.98 -20.40
N THR A 344 22.33 8.19 -21.22
CA THR A 344 22.59 6.78 -20.91
C THR A 344 23.45 6.70 -19.66
N VAL A 345 22.81 6.53 -18.52
CA VAL A 345 23.48 6.24 -17.25
C VAL A 345 23.22 4.76 -16.90
N PRO A 346 24.15 4.08 -16.24
CA PRO A 346 23.90 2.73 -15.72
C PRO A 346 22.60 2.69 -14.89
N LYS A 347 21.84 1.59 -14.98
CA LYS A 347 20.57 1.42 -14.23
C LYS A 347 20.73 1.77 -12.74
N SER A 348 21.81 1.33 -12.09
CA SER A 348 22.12 1.62 -10.68
C SER A 348 22.40 3.10 -10.36
N GLN A 349 22.49 3.97 -11.35
CA GLN A 349 22.75 5.41 -11.21
C GLN A 349 21.61 6.27 -11.74
N ASP A 350 20.51 5.66 -12.13
CA ASP A 350 19.33 6.37 -12.64
C ASP A 350 18.30 6.58 -11.50
N PRO A 351 18.11 7.81 -11.01
CA PRO A 351 17.13 8.07 -9.98
C PRO A 351 15.68 7.79 -10.42
N LEU A 352 15.38 7.89 -11.73
CA LEU A 352 14.04 7.59 -12.24
C LEU A 352 13.70 6.11 -12.12
N LEU A 353 14.67 5.21 -12.24
CA LEU A 353 14.45 3.78 -12.04
C LEU A 353 13.91 3.49 -10.64
N TYR A 354 14.63 3.99 -9.63
CA TYR A 354 14.21 3.83 -8.23
C TYR A 354 12.88 4.53 -7.94
N LEU A 355 12.67 5.71 -8.55
CA LEU A 355 11.42 6.43 -8.37
C LEU A 355 10.22 5.66 -8.95
N HIS A 356 10.40 5.01 -10.12
CA HIS A 356 9.36 4.15 -10.69
C HIS A 356 9.07 2.93 -9.81
N GLN A 357 10.08 2.36 -9.14
CA GLN A 357 9.87 1.30 -8.13
C GLN A 357 9.08 1.81 -6.92
N ALA A 358 9.36 3.04 -6.49
CA ALA A 358 8.59 3.68 -5.41
C ALA A 358 7.15 4.05 -5.79
N GLN A 359 6.77 3.93 -7.07
CA GLN A 359 5.39 4.11 -7.56
C GLN A 359 4.57 2.80 -7.58
N CYS A 360 5.14 1.65 -7.18
CA CYS A 360 4.41 0.39 -7.04
C CYS A 360 3.21 0.58 -6.12
N ASN A 361 2.03 0.10 -6.55
CA ASN A 361 0.77 0.51 -5.92
C ASN A 361 0.50 -0.13 -4.56
N ASP A 362 0.95 -1.34 -4.32
CA ASP A 362 0.51 -2.21 -3.23
C ASP A 362 0.58 -1.57 -1.85
N ALA A 363 1.66 -0.86 -1.55
CA ALA A 363 1.85 -0.23 -0.24
C ALA A 363 1.09 1.11 -0.04
N TYR A 364 0.34 1.58 -1.03
CA TYR A 364 -0.43 2.83 -0.93
C TYR A 364 -1.88 2.64 -0.49
N TRP A 365 -2.39 1.42 -0.50
CA TRP A 365 -3.79 1.15 -0.20
C TRP A 365 -3.98 -0.21 0.49
N HIS A 366 -5.21 -0.49 0.90
CA HIS A 366 -5.57 -1.75 1.53
C HIS A 366 -7.00 -2.14 1.16
N GLY A 367 -7.15 -3.39 0.77
CA GLY A 367 -8.42 -4.09 0.56
C GLY A 367 -8.47 -5.37 1.40
N VAL A 368 -8.33 -6.53 0.75
CA VAL A 368 -8.22 -7.85 1.41
C VAL A 368 -6.82 -8.47 1.33
N PHE A 369 -5.90 -7.84 0.60
CA PHE A 369 -4.48 -8.19 0.58
C PHE A 369 -3.76 -7.28 1.57
N GLY A 370 -2.79 -7.77 2.32
CA GLY A 370 -2.10 -7.01 3.37
C GLY A 370 -1.71 -5.56 3.01
N GLY A 371 -1.19 -5.35 1.78
CA GLY A 371 -1.02 -4.03 1.18
C GLY A 371 -0.27 -3.05 2.08
N LEU A 372 -0.88 -1.88 2.32
CA LEU A 372 -0.36 -0.83 3.21
C LEU A 372 0.04 -1.33 4.61
N TYR A 373 -0.65 -2.34 5.14
CA TYR A 373 -0.37 -2.88 6.47
C TYR A 373 0.90 -3.74 6.54
N LEU A 374 1.47 -4.14 5.39
CA LEU A 374 2.72 -4.89 5.34
C LEU A 374 3.94 -3.95 5.42
N PRO A 375 4.68 -3.94 6.53
CA PRO A 375 5.76 -2.96 6.76
C PRO A 375 6.91 -3.12 5.76
N HIS A 376 7.19 -4.33 5.27
CA HIS A 376 8.25 -4.57 4.30
C HIS A 376 7.94 -3.97 2.91
N LEU A 377 6.66 -3.93 2.49
CA LEU A 377 6.27 -3.28 1.24
C LEU A 377 6.42 -1.76 1.34
N ARG A 378 5.95 -1.15 2.44
CA ARG A 378 6.17 0.28 2.68
C ARG A 378 7.66 0.63 2.73
N HIS A 379 8.44 -0.21 3.43
CA HIS A 379 9.89 -0.04 3.49
C HIS A 379 10.52 -0.07 2.10
N ALA A 380 10.13 -1.00 1.24
CA ALA A 380 10.66 -1.09 -0.12
C ALA A 380 10.41 0.19 -0.95
N LEU A 381 9.23 0.82 -0.79
CA LEU A 381 8.98 2.10 -1.44
C LEU A 381 9.85 3.23 -0.87
N TYR A 382 10.00 3.31 0.46
CA TYR A 382 10.92 4.27 1.10
C TYR A 382 12.37 4.01 0.69
N GLU A 383 12.81 2.78 0.68
CA GLU A 383 14.16 2.40 0.23
C GLU A 383 14.45 2.96 -1.17
N ASN A 384 13.52 2.77 -2.09
CA ASN A 384 13.64 3.25 -3.46
C ASN A 384 13.56 4.79 -3.55
N LEU A 385 12.67 5.43 -2.80
CA LEU A 385 12.59 6.88 -2.71
C LEU A 385 13.91 7.48 -2.20
N ILE A 386 14.46 6.95 -1.10
CA ILE A 386 15.72 7.41 -0.48
C ILE A 386 16.90 7.22 -1.44
N LYS A 387 16.97 6.08 -2.14
CA LYS A 387 17.99 5.83 -3.17
C LYS A 387 17.90 6.83 -4.32
N ALA A 388 16.69 7.09 -4.82
CA ALA A 388 16.45 8.07 -5.87
C ALA A 388 16.89 9.48 -5.45
N GLU A 389 16.48 9.91 -4.26
CA GLU A 389 16.81 11.22 -3.71
C GLU A 389 18.32 11.37 -3.45
N ALA A 390 18.97 10.36 -2.86
CA ALA A 390 20.40 10.37 -2.64
C ALA A 390 21.20 10.46 -3.95
N LEU A 391 20.77 9.79 -5.01
CA LEU A 391 21.38 9.89 -6.35
C LEU A 391 21.16 11.27 -6.97
N PHE A 392 19.97 11.84 -6.81
CA PHE A 392 19.66 13.17 -7.31
C PHE A 392 20.50 14.23 -6.58
N ASP A 393 20.48 14.25 -5.26
CA ASP A 393 21.19 15.25 -4.44
C ASP A 393 22.72 15.17 -4.66
N ARG A 394 23.29 13.95 -4.82
CA ARG A 394 24.70 13.77 -5.14
C ARG A 394 25.10 14.42 -6.48
N LYS A 395 24.18 14.58 -7.43
CA LYS A 395 24.40 15.29 -8.69
C LYS A 395 24.26 16.81 -8.53
N MET A 396 23.46 17.25 -7.58
CA MET A 396 23.19 18.67 -7.33
C MET A 396 24.29 19.32 -6.47
N HIS A 397 24.78 18.59 -5.48
CA HIS A 397 25.79 19.08 -4.53
C HIS A 397 27.18 18.55 -4.90
N ARG A 398 28.14 19.48 -5.06
CA ARG A 398 29.57 19.16 -5.30
C ARG A 398 30.37 19.07 -4.01
N GLU A 399 29.89 19.74 -2.95
CA GLU A 399 30.51 19.78 -1.64
C GLU A 399 30.14 18.53 -0.84
N LYS A 400 31.06 18.10 0.04
CA LYS A 400 30.79 16.97 0.94
C LYS A 400 29.87 17.36 2.10
N GLU A 401 29.86 18.64 2.45
CA GLU A 401 29.08 19.21 3.54
C GLU A 401 28.03 20.16 2.97
N TRP A 402 26.77 19.81 3.09
CA TRP A 402 25.67 20.66 2.67
C TRP A 402 24.45 20.39 3.57
N ILE A 403 23.54 21.32 3.62
CA ILE A 403 22.23 21.18 4.23
C ILE A 403 21.24 21.99 3.44
N ASP A 404 20.19 21.34 2.99
CA ASP A 404 19.04 21.93 2.29
C ASP A 404 17.83 21.93 3.19
N LEU A 405 17.02 22.96 3.04
CA LEU A 405 15.78 23.11 3.76
C LEU A 405 14.70 23.68 2.84
N GLU A 406 13.54 23.06 2.90
CA GLU A 406 12.35 23.51 2.20
C GLU A 406 11.18 23.60 3.18
N ARG A 407 10.34 24.63 2.99
CA ARG A 407 9.10 24.82 3.76
C ARG A 407 7.95 24.86 2.74
N LEU A 408 7.01 23.96 2.87
CA LEU A 408 5.85 23.87 1.96
C LEU A 408 4.79 22.92 2.55
N ASP A 409 3.56 23.10 2.13
CA ASP A 409 2.51 22.06 2.25
C ASP A 409 2.71 21.08 1.10
N PHE A 410 3.53 20.03 1.31
CA PHE A 410 3.84 19.08 0.22
C PHE A 410 2.78 17.99 0.08
N ASN A 411 2.03 17.72 1.14
CA ASN A 411 1.05 16.63 1.18
C ASN A 411 -0.38 17.10 0.89
N GLY A 412 -0.60 18.42 0.82
CA GLY A 412 -1.86 19.05 0.47
C GLY A 412 -2.90 18.98 1.58
N ASP A 413 -2.50 18.96 2.85
CA ASP A 413 -3.41 18.92 4.01
C ASP A 413 -3.71 20.30 4.63
N GLY A 414 -3.05 21.34 4.13
CA GLY A 414 -3.20 22.74 4.56
C GLY A 414 -2.30 23.14 5.71
N ASP A 415 -1.50 22.23 6.27
CA ASP A 415 -0.47 22.51 7.26
C ASP A 415 0.91 22.63 6.59
N GLU A 416 1.85 23.27 7.24
CA GLU A 416 3.20 23.47 6.67
C GLU A 416 4.15 22.40 7.18
N GLU A 417 4.92 21.79 6.28
CA GLU A 417 6.01 20.88 6.57
C GLU A 417 7.37 21.52 6.32
N VAL A 418 8.37 20.96 6.98
CA VAL A 418 9.79 21.27 6.74
C VAL A 418 10.52 20.01 6.32
N ILE A 419 11.05 20.01 5.10
CA ILE A 419 11.95 18.97 4.61
C ILE A 419 13.37 19.48 4.79
N LEU A 420 14.14 18.80 5.63
CA LEU A 420 15.55 19.09 5.86
C LEU A 420 16.41 17.93 5.41
N LYS A 421 17.43 18.23 4.60
CA LYS A 421 18.29 17.21 4.00
C LYS A 421 19.76 17.55 4.22
N ASN A 422 20.55 16.54 4.51
CA ASN A 422 22.00 16.60 4.51
C ASN A 422 22.60 15.33 3.83
N PRO A 423 23.91 15.16 3.70
CA PRO A 423 24.50 13.97 3.09
C PRO A 423 24.12 12.64 3.75
N GLU A 424 23.77 12.65 5.03
CA GLU A 424 23.57 11.46 5.85
C GLU A 424 22.09 11.08 6.01
N MET A 425 21.17 12.07 6.02
CA MET A 425 19.77 11.83 6.33
C MET A 425 18.82 12.84 5.67
N VAL A 426 17.54 12.45 5.63
CA VAL A 426 16.40 13.32 5.34
C VAL A 426 15.49 13.34 6.55
N LEU A 427 14.99 14.51 6.91
CA LEU A 427 14.05 14.72 8.01
C LEU A 427 12.82 15.43 7.49
N LEU A 428 11.66 14.93 7.84
CA LEU A 428 10.38 15.55 7.52
C LEU A 428 9.66 15.94 8.81
N PHE A 429 9.51 17.23 9.02
CA PHE A 429 8.80 17.79 10.17
C PHE A 429 7.42 18.28 9.75
N SER A 430 6.42 18.11 10.61
CA SER A 430 5.09 18.69 10.46
C SER A 430 4.81 19.71 11.55
N SER A 431 4.13 20.79 11.19
CA SER A 431 3.58 21.74 12.14
C SER A 431 2.60 21.09 13.10
N ARG A 432 1.82 20.12 12.63
CA ARG A 432 0.84 19.38 13.42
C ARG A 432 1.51 18.52 14.49
N GLY A 433 1.23 18.82 15.76
CA GLY A 433 1.92 18.23 16.92
C GLY A 433 3.39 18.66 17.05
N GLY A 434 3.90 19.54 16.16
CA GLY A 434 5.31 19.89 16.09
C GLY A 434 6.20 18.66 15.98
N SER A 435 5.83 17.72 15.13
CA SER A 435 6.33 16.34 15.12
C SER A 435 7.33 16.06 14.02
N LEU A 436 8.08 14.97 14.16
CA LEU A 436 8.97 14.41 13.14
C LEU A 436 8.26 13.20 12.52
N LEU A 437 7.99 13.27 11.21
CA LEU A 437 7.26 12.25 10.45
C LEU A 437 8.17 11.22 9.80
N GLU A 438 9.33 11.67 9.27
CA GLU A 438 10.32 10.80 8.62
C GLU A 438 11.72 11.12 9.17
N MET A 439 12.53 10.08 9.30
CA MET A 439 13.96 10.15 9.53
C MET A 439 14.62 9.04 8.70
N ASP A 440 15.12 9.43 7.55
CA ASP A 440 15.72 8.53 6.58
C ASP A 440 17.23 8.45 6.76
N ASP A 441 17.75 7.27 7.00
CA ASP A 441 19.18 6.98 6.91
C ASP A 441 19.56 6.73 5.45
N ARG A 442 20.29 7.65 4.84
CA ARG A 442 20.71 7.55 3.43
C ARG A 442 21.71 6.42 3.19
N SER A 443 22.51 6.05 4.20
CA SER A 443 23.52 5.00 4.07
C SER A 443 22.90 3.60 3.99
N LYS A 444 21.74 3.42 4.61
CA LYS A 444 20.99 2.16 4.62
C LYS A 444 19.75 2.23 3.72
N ALA A 445 19.43 3.40 3.18
CA ALA A 445 18.18 3.68 2.48
C ALA A 445 16.96 3.24 3.31
N PHE A 446 16.91 3.66 4.57
CA PHE A 446 15.95 3.17 5.56
C PHE A 446 15.27 4.31 6.31
N ASN A 447 13.92 4.36 6.27
CA ASN A 447 13.13 5.26 7.12
C ASN A 447 12.85 4.58 8.46
N ILE A 448 13.43 5.11 9.55
CA ILE A 448 13.25 4.52 10.90
C ILE A 448 11.92 4.91 11.56
N LEU A 449 11.16 5.87 11.00
CA LEU A 449 9.90 6.37 11.58
C LEU A 449 8.65 5.93 10.79
N GLY A 450 8.78 4.98 9.86
CA GLY A 450 7.68 4.49 9.01
C GLY A 450 6.60 3.70 9.78
N THR A 451 6.16 4.18 10.93
CA THR A 451 5.11 3.56 11.75
C THR A 451 3.73 3.90 11.21
N LEU A 452 2.87 2.90 11.10
CA LEU A 452 1.47 3.08 10.70
C LEU A 452 0.57 3.24 11.94
N THR A 453 -0.30 4.23 11.91
CA THR A 453 -1.30 4.48 12.95
C THR A 453 -2.36 3.38 12.96
N ARG A 454 -2.79 2.94 14.15
CA ARG A 454 -3.86 1.93 14.32
C ARG A 454 -5.22 2.56 14.03
N ARG A 455 -5.86 2.09 12.96
CA ARG A 455 -7.17 2.60 12.51
C ARG A 455 -8.24 1.53 12.59
N LYS A 456 -9.47 1.98 12.80
CA LYS A 456 -10.63 1.11 12.63
C LYS A 456 -10.86 0.90 11.14
N GLU A 457 -10.98 -0.36 10.73
CA GLU A 457 -11.37 -0.76 9.39
C GLU A 457 -12.79 -1.36 9.41
N GLY A 458 -13.49 -1.30 8.27
CA GLY A 458 -14.86 -1.80 8.20
C GLY A 458 -14.96 -3.29 8.50
N TYR A 459 -13.99 -4.08 8.07
CA TYR A 459 -13.94 -5.52 8.31
C TYR A 459 -13.74 -5.92 9.78
N HIS A 460 -13.33 -5.01 10.67
CA HIS A 460 -13.24 -5.32 12.10
C HIS A 460 -14.60 -5.69 12.72
N HIS A 461 -15.69 -5.25 12.10
CA HIS A 461 -17.04 -5.65 12.49
C HIS A 461 -17.25 -7.16 12.35
N ASN A 462 -16.77 -7.74 11.25
CA ASN A 462 -16.87 -9.17 10.98
C ASN A 462 -16.09 -10.00 12.03
N LEU A 463 -14.93 -9.52 12.47
CA LEU A 463 -14.14 -10.17 13.52
C LEU A 463 -14.88 -10.19 14.88
N LEU A 464 -15.65 -9.13 15.18
CA LEU A 464 -16.44 -9.07 16.39
C LEU A 464 -17.71 -9.93 16.32
N GLU A 465 -18.32 -10.08 15.14
CA GLU A 465 -19.53 -10.89 14.93
C GLU A 465 -19.25 -12.38 14.82
N SER A 466 -18.14 -12.79 14.21
CA SER A 466 -17.74 -14.20 14.06
C SER A 466 -17.58 -14.90 15.41
N ARG A 467 -17.22 -14.18 16.45
CA ARG A 467 -17.18 -14.68 17.85
C ARG A 467 -18.56 -15.08 18.39
N VAL A 468 -19.62 -14.45 17.89
CA VAL A 468 -21.00 -14.75 18.32
C VAL A 468 -21.54 -15.98 17.58
N GLN A 469 -21.05 -16.28 16.37
CA GLN A 469 -21.52 -17.37 15.52
C GLN A 469 -20.72 -18.68 15.67
N SER A 470 -19.41 -18.62 16.03
CA SER A 470 -18.57 -19.81 16.24
C SER A 470 -19.05 -20.76 17.35
N SER A 471 -20.08 -20.37 18.10
CA SER A 471 -20.79 -21.23 19.05
C SER A 471 -21.98 -22.00 18.42
N ARG A 472 -22.24 -21.89 17.11
CA ARG A 472 -23.50 -22.42 16.52
C ARG A 472 -23.41 -23.35 15.33
N ASP A 473 -22.37 -23.38 14.49
CA ASP A 473 -22.37 -24.18 13.28
C ASP A 473 -21.02 -24.86 12.95
N GLU A 474 -20.89 -26.10 13.39
CA GLU A 474 -20.04 -27.11 12.74
C GLU A 474 -20.90 -27.82 11.68
N ALA A 475 -21.00 -27.33 10.49
CA ALA A 475 -21.26 -28.10 9.26
C ALA A 475 -21.58 -27.17 8.07
N SER A 476 -20.63 -26.83 7.25
CA SER A 476 -20.95 -26.47 5.86
C SER A 476 -19.93 -27.11 4.91
N THR A 477 -20.48 -27.78 3.91
CA THR A 477 -19.88 -28.52 2.82
C THR A 477 -18.82 -27.74 2.06
N ALA A 478 -17.72 -28.42 1.72
CA ALA A 478 -16.56 -27.97 0.96
C ALA A 478 -16.93 -27.32 -0.39
N LYS A 479 -17.07 -26.00 -0.39
CA LYS A 479 -16.91 -25.15 -1.57
C LYS A 479 -15.61 -24.36 -1.41
N THR A 480 -14.83 -24.27 -2.47
CA THR A 480 -13.65 -23.39 -2.52
C THR A 480 -14.16 -21.95 -2.38
N LYS A 481 -13.80 -21.29 -1.29
CA LYS A 481 -14.21 -19.90 -1.01
C LYS A 481 -13.32 -18.94 -1.80
N THR A 482 -13.88 -17.83 -2.24
CA THR A 482 -13.10 -16.71 -2.75
C THR A 482 -12.41 -15.98 -1.59
N ILE A 483 -11.35 -15.22 -1.87
CA ILE A 483 -10.65 -14.42 -0.83
C ILE A 483 -11.57 -13.40 -0.13
N HIS A 484 -12.67 -13.00 -0.76
CA HIS A 484 -13.68 -12.10 -0.19
C HIS A 484 -14.59 -12.78 0.84
N GLU A 485 -14.56 -14.10 0.93
CA GLU A 485 -15.38 -14.92 1.82
C GLU A 485 -14.57 -15.55 2.95
N ILE A 486 -13.25 -15.28 3.02
CA ILE A 486 -12.35 -15.83 4.05
C ILE A 486 -12.24 -14.83 5.20
N PHE A 487 -12.88 -15.15 6.32
CA PHE A 487 -12.82 -14.37 7.57
C PHE A 487 -12.21 -15.18 8.71
N ASP A 488 -11.44 -16.20 8.38
CA ASP A 488 -10.74 -17.01 9.38
C ASP A 488 -9.69 -16.19 10.11
N SER A 489 -9.34 -16.57 11.34
CA SER A 489 -8.36 -15.89 12.16
C SER A 489 -7.09 -16.73 12.28
N LYS A 490 -5.93 -16.16 11.96
CA LYS A 490 -4.62 -16.86 12.11
C LYS A 490 -4.22 -17.08 13.57
N GLU A 491 -4.77 -16.29 14.48
CA GLU A 491 -4.56 -16.40 15.93
C GLU A 491 -5.91 -16.23 16.65
N GLU A 492 -6.05 -16.90 17.80
CA GLU A 492 -7.22 -16.72 18.67
C GLU A 492 -7.13 -15.38 19.42
N GLY A 493 -8.27 -14.77 19.69
CA GLY A 493 -8.36 -13.58 20.54
C GLY A 493 -7.88 -12.29 19.88
N LEU A 494 -7.83 -12.19 18.55
CA LEU A 494 -7.43 -10.96 17.83
C LEU A 494 -8.33 -9.76 18.15
N ASP A 495 -9.58 -9.99 18.53
CA ASP A 495 -10.51 -8.95 18.99
C ASP A 495 -9.98 -8.13 20.18
N GLN A 496 -9.12 -8.74 21.03
CA GLN A 496 -8.49 -8.08 22.17
C GLN A 496 -7.39 -7.09 21.78
N TYR A 497 -6.95 -7.11 20.53
CA TYR A 497 -5.92 -6.23 19.97
C TYR A 497 -6.50 -5.12 19.09
N LEU A 498 -7.83 -4.98 19.03
CA LEU A 498 -8.52 -3.90 18.32
C LEU A 498 -8.41 -2.59 19.10
N TYR A 499 -7.24 -1.99 19.10
CA TYR A 499 -6.97 -0.66 19.64
C TYR A 499 -6.87 0.34 18.49
N PHE A 500 -7.45 1.54 18.68
CA PHE A 500 -7.47 2.58 17.68
C PHE A 500 -6.86 3.85 18.24
N ASP A 501 -5.97 4.46 17.44
CA ASP A 501 -5.28 5.66 17.86
C ASP A 501 -6.13 6.90 17.61
N GLY A 502 -6.19 7.78 18.58
CA GLY A 502 -6.88 9.06 18.47
C GLY A 502 -6.04 10.15 17.76
N TYR A 503 -4.77 9.86 17.45
CA TYR A 503 -3.82 10.76 16.81
C TYR A 503 -2.85 9.96 15.93
N ARG A 504 -2.11 10.65 15.05
CA ARG A 504 -1.10 10.03 14.19
C ARG A 504 0.12 9.60 15.01
N ARG A 505 0.61 8.38 14.80
CA ARG A 505 1.83 7.85 15.45
C ARG A 505 3.10 8.41 14.80
N ALA A 506 3.31 9.72 14.97
CA ALA A 506 4.56 10.40 14.63
C ALA A 506 5.56 10.33 15.80
N SER A 507 6.74 10.94 15.66
CA SER A 507 7.72 11.02 16.74
C SER A 507 7.88 12.44 17.28
N PHE A 508 8.32 12.57 18.54
CA PHE A 508 8.39 13.80 19.31
C PHE A 508 7.02 14.44 19.56
N LEU A 509 6.01 13.60 19.78
CA LEU A 509 4.69 14.05 20.20
C LEU A 509 4.68 14.41 21.70
N ASP A 510 4.03 15.51 22.02
CA ASP A 510 4.02 16.09 23.36
C ASP A 510 2.73 15.75 24.08
N HIS A 511 2.83 15.00 25.19
CA HIS A 511 1.73 14.55 26.01
C HIS A 511 1.69 15.27 27.35
N PHE A 512 0.49 15.55 27.84
CA PHE A 512 0.23 15.89 29.23
C PHE A 512 -0.82 14.92 29.77
N ILE A 513 -0.36 13.98 30.59
CA ILE A 513 -1.17 12.84 30.99
C ILE A 513 -1.65 13.02 32.44
N ALA A 514 -2.97 12.90 32.65
CA ALA A 514 -3.60 12.99 33.96
C ALA A 514 -3.06 11.93 34.94
N GLU A 515 -3.04 12.28 36.23
CA GLU A 515 -2.80 11.31 37.29
C GLU A 515 -4.13 10.67 37.78
N PRO A 516 -4.15 9.37 38.13
CA PRO A 516 -3.03 8.44 38.07
C PRO A 516 -2.78 7.95 36.62
N MET A 517 -1.51 7.86 36.23
CA MET A 517 -1.14 7.28 34.94
C MET A 517 -1.34 5.76 34.97
N ASP A 518 -2.04 5.23 33.95
CA ASP A 518 -2.17 3.79 33.72
C ASP A 518 -1.53 3.39 32.40
N PHE A 519 -0.57 2.49 32.47
CA PHE A 519 0.20 2.02 31.31
C PHE A 519 -0.69 1.34 30.25
N GLU A 520 -1.63 0.48 30.70
CA GLU A 520 -2.51 -0.24 29.78
C GLU A 520 -3.48 0.71 29.06
N SER A 521 -4.03 1.68 29.77
CA SER A 521 -4.88 2.71 29.17
C SER A 521 -4.11 3.55 28.16
N PHE A 522 -2.84 3.90 28.42
CA PHE A 522 -2.01 4.61 27.46
C PHE A 522 -1.71 3.76 26.21
N ARG A 523 -1.28 2.51 26.39
CA ARG A 523 -1.00 1.56 25.30
C ARG A 523 -2.20 1.35 24.39
N ARG A 524 -3.40 1.33 24.95
CA ARG A 524 -4.69 1.19 24.24
C ARG A 524 -5.22 2.48 23.68
N CYS A 525 -4.55 3.62 23.88
CA CYS A 525 -5.05 4.96 23.55
C CYS A 525 -6.42 5.29 24.20
N GLN A 526 -6.60 4.85 25.46
CA GLN A 526 -7.82 5.01 26.29
C GLN A 526 -7.52 5.82 27.56
N TYR A 527 -6.49 6.63 27.55
CA TYR A 527 -6.06 7.50 28.65
C TYR A 527 -6.66 8.89 28.50
N GLN A 528 -6.57 9.68 29.57
CA GLN A 528 -6.97 11.07 29.54
C GLN A 528 -5.78 11.97 29.22
N GLU A 529 -5.80 12.58 28.02
CA GLU A 529 -4.90 13.65 27.61
C GLU A 529 -5.42 14.98 28.16
N GLU A 530 -4.59 15.70 28.92
CA GLU A 530 -4.91 17.02 29.46
C GLU A 530 -4.52 18.14 28.51
N GLY A 531 -3.52 17.90 27.63
CA GLY A 531 -2.96 18.86 26.68
C GLY A 531 -3.67 18.89 25.33
N ASP A 532 -3.60 20.02 24.64
CA ASP A 532 -4.07 20.17 23.25
C ASP A 532 -2.92 20.18 22.23
N PHE A 533 -1.82 19.45 22.53
CA PHE A 533 -0.58 19.52 21.76
C PHE A 533 -0.44 18.48 20.66
N LEU A 534 -1.12 17.35 20.75
CA LEU A 534 -0.98 16.19 19.83
C LEU A 534 -1.44 16.44 18.40
N LYS A 535 -2.48 17.27 18.23
CA LYS A 535 -3.18 17.45 16.95
C LYS A 535 -3.15 18.86 16.41
N GLU A 536 -2.88 19.82 17.27
CA GLU A 536 -2.90 21.23 16.91
C GLU A 536 -1.56 21.67 16.31
N PRO A 537 -1.57 22.66 15.41
CA PRO A 537 -0.35 23.12 14.77
C PRO A 537 0.51 23.96 15.72
N TYR A 538 1.82 23.84 15.54
CA TYR A 538 2.84 24.70 16.12
C TYR A 538 3.29 25.74 15.09
N GLU A 539 3.66 26.92 15.54
CA GLU A 539 4.39 27.90 14.76
C GLU A 539 5.80 27.38 14.45
N ILE A 540 6.21 27.43 13.19
CA ILE A 540 7.53 26.95 12.75
C ILE A 540 8.42 28.14 12.43
N GLU A 541 9.62 28.16 13.01
CA GLU A 541 10.70 29.06 12.62
C GLU A 541 11.97 28.25 12.31
N VAL A 542 12.71 28.66 11.29
CA VAL A 542 13.95 28.00 10.88
C VAL A 542 15.11 28.97 11.01
N ARG A 543 16.20 28.55 11.64
CA ARG A 543 17.39 29.37 11.84
C ARG A 543 18.65 28.60 11.48
N LYS A 544 19.61 29.28 10.85
CA LYS A 544 20.93 28.71 10.60
C LYS A 544 21.90 29.19 11.71
N LYS A 545 22.59 28.25 12.37
CA LYS A 545 23.53 28.53 13.46
C LYS A 545 24.86 27.81 13.21
N GLY A 546 25.76 28.49 12.52
CA GLY A 546 27.07 27.93 12.19
C GLY A 546 26.96 26.70 11.28
N LYS A 547 27.38 25.51 11.76
CA LYS A 547 27.28 24.23 11.07
C LYS A 547 25.98 23.45 11.37
N TYR A 548 25.04 24.07 12.09
CA TYR A 548 23.77 23.48 12.44
C TYR A 548 22.63 24.22 11.74
N GLN A 549 21.61 23.46 11.40
CA GLN A 549 20.29 23.99 11.07
C GLN A 549 19.39 23.72 12.27
N GLU A 550 18.63 24.73 12.68
CA GLU A 550 17.67 24.62 13.78
C GLU A 550 16.26 24.85 13.26
N VAL A 551 15.37 23.95 13.62
CA VAL A 551 13.92 24.05 13.37
C VAL A 551 13.24 24.24 14.72
N PHE A 552 12.59 25.38 14.92
CA PHE A 552 11.90 25.74 16.15
C PHE A 552 10.41 25.54 15.99
N PHE A 553 9.80 24.96 17.00
CA PHE A 553 8.37 24.82 17.12
C PHE A 553 7.92 25.53 18.41
N THR A 554 6.93 26.42 18.28
CA THR A 554 6.36 27.13 19.42
C THR A 554 4.84 26.97 19.42
N ARG A 555 4.29 26.60 20.57
CA ARG A 555 2.84 26.59 20.76
C ARG A 555 2.48 27.06 22.15
N SER A 556 1.55 28.01 22.21
CA SER A 556 0.81 28.33 23.44
C SER A 556 -0.52 27.58 23.39
N GLY A 557 -0.65 26.59 24.26
CA GLY A 557 -1.80 25.69 24.33
C GLY A 557 -2.44 25.72 25.71
N SER A 558 -3.29 24.75 25.97
CA SER A 558 -4.07 24.62 27.21
C SER A 558 -3.89 23.26 27.86
N LEU A 559 -3.84 23.22 29.18
CA LEU A 559 -4.09 22.04 29.99
C LEU A 559 -5.51 22.08 30.52
N CYS A 560 -6.31 21.07 30.22
CA CYS A 560 -7.69 20.95 30.67
C CYS A 560 -7.76 20.02 31.89
N LYS A 561 -7.99 20.58 33.07
CA LYS A 561 -8.17 19.85 34.34
C LYS A 561 -9.49 20.25 34.99
N ASP A 562 -10.32 19.30 35.31
CA ASP A 562 -11.59 19.53 36.07
C ASP A 562 -12.37 20.76 35.57
N GLU A 563 -12.58 20.90 34.26
CA GLU A 563 -13.24 22.02 33.57
C GLU A 563 -12.44 23.36 33.57
N LYS A 564 -11.28 23.43 34.23
CA LYS A 564 -10.37 24.57 34.14
C LYS A 564 -9.42 24.42 32.96
N ARG A 565 -9.11 25.56 32.31
CA ARG A 565 -8.11 25.66 31.23
C ARG A 565 -7.00 26.55 31.68
N ASP A 566 -5.84 25.94 31.93
CA ASP A 566 -4.63 26.64 32.26
C ASP A 566 -3.75 26.83 31.02
N GLN A 567 -3.08 27.97 30.90
CA GLN A 567 -2.17 28.21 29.78
C GLN A 567 -0.83 27.55 30.02
N ILE A 568 -0.32 26.91 28.99
CA ILE A 568 1.02 26.33 28.96
C ILE A 568 1.65 26.60 27.59
N LYS A 569 2.93 26.92 27.59
CA LYS A 569 3.71 27.15 26.37
C LYS A 569 4.78 26.06 26.24
N ILE A 570 4.87 25.45 25.05
CA ILE A 570 5.98 24.60 24.64
C ILE A 570 6.80 25.32 23.58
N GLU A 571 8.10 25.37 23.80
CA GLU A 571 9.11 25.74 22.82
C GLU A 571 10.05 24.54 22.66
N LYS A 572 10.13 24.00 21.46
CA LYS A 572 11.07 22.91 21.15
C LYS A 572 11.89 23.25 19.93
N SER A 573 13.19 22.98 20.01
CA SER A 573 14.13 23.22 18.93
C SER A 573 14.85 21.94 18.54
N PHE A 574 14.78 21.62 17.25
CA PHE A 574 15.53 20.52 16.65
C PHE A 574 16.82 21.08 16.08
N SER A 575 17.97 20.61 16.56
CA SER A 575 19.30 21.01 16.09
C SER A 575 19.91 19.86 15.30
N ILE A 576 20.20 20.09 14.02
CA ILE A 576 20.65 19.10 13.06
C ILE A 576 22.05 19.48 12.55
N PRO A 577 23.07 18.66 12.79
CA PRO A 577 24.41 18.86 12.27
C PRO A 577 24.52 18.45 10.80
N THR A 578 25.52 19.04 10.11
CA THR A 578 25.71 18.78 8.65
C THR A 578 26.19 17.37 8.30
N HIS A 579 26.75 16.62 9.26
CA HIS A 579 27.44 15.34 8.99
C HIS A 579 27.13 14.22 9.96
N GLN A 580 26.12 14.33 10.77
CA GLN A 580 25.82 13.30 11.75
C GLN A 580 24.39 12.85 11.57
N ARG A 581 24.16 11.58 11.83
CA ARG A 581 22.81 10.96 11.82
C ARG A 581 22.19 11.11 13.22
N VAL A 582 22.08 12.35 13.70
CA VAL A 582 21.53 12.67 15.01
C VAL A 582 20.65 13.92 14.94
N VAL A 583 19.56 13.89 15.65
CA VAL A 583 18.65 15.00 15.89
C VAL A 583 18.64 15.26 17.38
N LYS A 584 19.09 16.46 17.79
CA LYS A 584 19.05 16.92 19.18
C LYS A 584 17.89 17.86 19.37
N THR A 585 16.97 17.53 20.27
CA THR A 585 15.75 18.29 20.52
C THR A 585 15.79 18.86 21.95
N SER A 586 15.77 20.16 22.06
CA SER A 586 15.67 20.84 23.36
C SER A 586 14.27 21.38 23.57
N TYR A 587 13.71 21.08 24.72
CA TYR A 587 12.38 21.51 25.15
C TYR A 587 12.46 22.53 26.24
N GLN A 588 11.62 23.55 26.16
CA GLN A 588 11.33 24.49 27.25
C GLN A 588 9.79 24.58 27.40
N ILE A 589 9.30 24.20 28.56
CA ILE A 589 7.89 24.26 28.93
C ILE A 589 7.70 25.35 29.97
N THR A 590 6.79 26.29 29.72
CA THR A 590 6.47 27.38 30.65
C THR A 590 4.99 27.31 31.02
N TYR A 591 4.67 27.13 32.29
CA TYR A 591 3.34 27.06 32.82
C TYR A 591 2.88 28.42 33.39
N LYS A 592 1.62 28.78 33.09
CA LYS A 592 1.04 30.08 33.53
C LYS A 592 -0.25 29.93 34.36
N GLY A 593 -0.64 28.69 34.68
CA GLY A 593 -1.83 28.39 35.46
C GLY A 593 -1.60 28.37 36.98
N GLU A 594 -2.58 27.85 37.69
CA GLU A 594 -2.53 27.62 39.15
C GLU A 594 -1.65 26.39 39.46
N LYS A 595 -1.21 26.28 40.73
CA LYS A 595 -0.40 25.12 41.18
C LYS A 595 -1.11 23.80 40.93
N GLY A 596 -0.42 22.85 40.35
CA GLY A 596 -0.98 21.53 39.99
C GLY A 596 0.10 20.49 39.77
N LYS A 597 -0.33 19.30 39.28
CA LYS A 597 0.57 18.22 38.90
C LYS A 597 0.09 17.65 37.57
N THR A 598 1.04 17.22 36.73
CA THR A 598 0.78 16.51 35.48
C THR A 598 1.97 15.64 35.14
N ASN A 599 1.86 14.77 34.16
CA ASN A 599 2.99 14.05 33.60
C ASN A 599 3.26 14.56 32.18
N PHE A 600 4.43 15.16 31.95
CA PHE A 600 4.85 15.52 30.61
C PHE A 600 5.52 14.30 29.96
N GLY A 601 5.09 13.95 28.76
CA GLY A 601 5.60 12.82 27.99
C GLY A 601 6.04 13.22 26.59
N ILE A 602 7.12 12.61 26.11
CA ILE A 602 7.59 12.70 24.72
C ILE A 602 7.47 11.30 24.12
N GLU A 603 6.57 11.15 23.14
CA GLU A 603 6.39 9.88 22.42
C GLU A 603 7.24 9.81 21.17
N LEU A 604 7.94 8.69 20.99
CA LEU A 604 8.67 8.36 19.78
C LEU A 604 8.19 6.99 19.27
N ASN A 605 7.96 6.90 17.96
CA ASN A 605 7.52 5.67 17.30
C ASN A 605 8.56 5.25 16.27
N ILE A 606 9.19 4.08 16.48
CA ILE A 606 10.34 3.60 15.69
C ILE A 606 9.97 2.28 15.06
N ASN A 607 10.13 2.17 13.74
CA ASN A 607 9.86 0.95 12.99
C ASN A 607 11.17 0.34 12.45
N LEU A 608 11.53 -0.82 12.96
CA LEU A 608 12.61 -1.67 12.46
C LEU A 608 12.06 -2.98 11.84
N LEU A 609 10.86 -2.94 11.29
CA LEU A 609 10.13 -3.93 10.50
C LEU A 609 9.64 -5.18 11.26
N ALA A 610 10.46 -5.82 12.09
CA ALA A 610 10.10 -7.07 12.73
C ALA A 610 10.19 -6.98 14.26
N GLY A 611 9.05 -7.16 14.94
CA GLY A 611 8.96 -7.04 16.39
C GLY A 611 9.45 -8.26 17.17
N ASP A 612 9.28 -9.45 16.59
CA ASP A 612 9.58 -10.72 17.26
C ASP A 612 10.89 -11.39 16.80
N ALA A 613 11.58 -10.80 15.82
CA ALA A 613 12.83 -11.35 15.30
C ALA A 613 13.95 -11.29 16.35
N PRO A 614 14.75 -12.37 16.51
CA PRO A 614 15.79 -12.44 17.54
C PRO A 614 16.97 -11.48 17.29
N ASP A 615 17.17 -11.05 16.05
CA ASP A 615 18.19 -10.13 15.59
C ASP A 615 17.79 -8.64 15.70
N ARG A 616 16.60 -8.37 16.27
CA ARG A 616 16.09 -7.02 16.56
C ARG A 616 15.60 -6.93 17.98
N TYR A 617 16.23 -6.04 18.75
CA TYR A 617 16.00 -6.03 20.19
C TYR A 617 16.31 -4.70 20.88
N TYR A 618 15.73 -4.51 22.06
CA TYR A 618 16.09 -3.46 22.98
C TYR A 618 17.39 -3.77 23.72
N ASN A 619 18.25 -2.76 23.85
CA ASN A 619 19.40 -2.76 24.75
C ASN A 619 19.38 -1.47 25.57
N ILE A 620 19.13 -1.57 26.87
CA ILE A 620 19.08 -0.45 27.79
C ILE A 620 20.31 -0.53 28.71
N PRO A 621 21.29 0.40 28.59
CA PRO A 621 22.53 0.34 29.36
C PRO A 621 22.26 0.24 30.85
N GLY A 622 22.94 -0.73 31.51
CA GLY A 622 22.81 -0.97 32.94
C GLY A 622 21.48 -1.60 33.41
N ARG A 623 20.63 -2.04 32.49
CA ARG A 623 19.36 -2.68 32.81
C ARG A 623 19.28 -4.09 32.18
N TYR A 624 18.81 -5.05 32.94
CA TYR A 624 18.44 -6.37 32.42
C TYR A 624 16.99 -6.34 31.98
N LEU A 625 16.71 -6.86 30.78
CA LEU A 625 15.37 -7.05 30.26
C LEU A 625 15.13 -8.55 30.09
N GLU A 626 14.08 -9.07 30.70
CA GLU A 626 13.66 -10.46 30.56
C GLU A 626 13.26 -10.76 29.10
N ASP A 627 12.45 -9.87 28.51
CA ASP A 627 12.13 -9.87 27.09
C ASP A 627 12.69 -8.61 26.41
N ARG A 628 13.61 -8.84 25.47
CA ARG A 628 14.30 -7.79 24.71
C ARG A 628 13.70 -7.52 23.35
N LYS A 629 12.75 -8.31 22.88
CA LYS A 629 12.14 -8.17 21.56
C LYS A 629 11.57 -6.76 21.37
N LEU A 630 11.57 -6.25 20.14
CA LEU A 630 10.99 -4.92 19.85
C LEU A 630 9.47 -4.88 20.07
N ALA A 631 8.80 -6.04 19.97
CA ALA A 631 7.38 -6.18 20.33
C ALA A 631 7.15 -6.38 21.84
N SER A 632 8.19 -6.36 22.68
CA SER A 632 8.01 -6.54 24.12
C SER A 632 7.44 -5.32 24.81
N ILE A 633 6.67 -5.55 25.87
CA ILE A 633 6.01 -4.55 26.68
C ILE A 633 6.81 -4.35 27.97
N GLY A 634 6.95 -3.11 28.43
CA GLY A 634 7.65 -2.84 29.68
C GLY A 634 7.65 -1.40 30.12
N ALA A 635 7.81 -1.25 31.42
CA ALA A 635 7.97 0.04 32.10
C ALA A 635 9.26 0.02 32.91
N LEU A 636 10.03 1.10 32.85
CA LEU A 636 11.29 1.29 33.56
C LEU A 636 11.37 2.71 34.13
N ASN A 637 12.00 2.84 35.28
CA ASN A 637 12.25 4.14 35.91
C ASN A 637 13.75 4.49 35.83
N ASP A 638 14.06 5.77 35.94
CA ASP A 638 15.43 6.28 36.02
C ASP A 638 16.28 5.89 34.80
N ILE A 639 15.76 6.14 33.60
CA ILE A 639 16.39 5.87 32.32
C ILE A 639 16.95 7.15 31.73
N THR A 640 18.15 7.10 31.16
CA THR A 640 18.76 8.18 30.39
C THR A 640 19.15 7.78 28.97
N GLU A 641 19.13 6.47 28.66
CA GLU A 641 19.55 5.96 27.35
C GLU A 641 18.79 4.67 27.00
N VAL A 642 18.32 4.57 25.76
CA VAL A 642 17.64 3.39 25.18
C VAL A 642 18.19 3.14 23.79
N HIS A 643 18.52 1.87 23.48
CA HIS A 643 18.92 1.44 22.15
C HIS A 643 17.90 0.46 21.56
N LEU A 644 17.58 0.64 20.29
CA LEU A 644 16.92 -0.36 19.46
C LEU A 644 17.97 -0.86 18.45
N VAL A 645 18.29 -2.12 18.51
CA VAL A 645 19.33 -2.78 17.71
C VAL A 645 18.68 -3.55 16.58
N ASP A 646 19.16 -3.41 15.37
CA ASP A 646 18.80 -4.17 14.19
C ASP A 646 20.08 -4.74 13.56
N GLU A 647 20.37 -6.00 13.86
CA GLU A 647 21.56 -6.69 13.33
C GLU A 647 21.40 -7.03 11.85
N TRP A 648 20.17 -7.22 11.38
CA TRP A 648 19.88 -7.51 9.98
C TRP A 648 20.26 -6.32 9.07
N ASN A 649 19.80 -5.13 9.41
CA ASN A 649 20.13 -3.90 8.68
C ASN A 649 21.46 -3.28 9.12
N LYS A 650 22.12 -3.88 10.14
CA LYS A 650 23.37 -3.40 10.71
C LYS A 650 23.28 -1.94 11.15
N LEU A 651 22.26 -1.62 11.90
CA LEU A 651 22.03 -0.29 12.47
C LEU A 651 21.54 -0.37 13.93
N LYS A 652 21.76 0.70 14.63
CA LYS A 652 21.27 0.90 16.00
C LYS A 652 20.67 2.29 16.11
N VAL A 653 19.45 2.38 16.57
CA VAL A 653 18.80 3.64 16.96
C VAL A 653 19.09 3.89 18.42
N ILE A 654 19.56 5.09 18.73
CA ILE A 654 19.96 5.50 20.07
C ILE A 654 19.10 6.68 20.49
N LEU A 655 18.44 6.55 21.62
CA LEU A 655 17.66 7.59 22.27
C LEU A 655 18.31 7.94 23.59
N LYS A 656 18.65 9.22 23.79
CA LYS A 656 19.28 9.73 25.02
C LYS A 656 18.53 10.94 25.56
N THR A 657 18.57 11.14 26.87
CA THR A 657 18.04 12.32 27.55
C THR A 657 19.04 12.84 28.59
N ASP A 658 19.12 14.15 28.75
CA ASP A 658 19.98 14.81 29.74
C ASP A 658 19.43 14.71 31.16
N LYS A 659 18.12 14.43 31.31
CA LYS A 659 17.45 14.20 32.60
C LYS A 659 16.91 12.78 32.68
N SER A 660 17.12 12.15 33.84
CA SER A 660 16.50 10.85 34.10
C SER A 660 14.97 10.93 33.91
N CYS A 661 14.41 9.92 33.24
CA CYS A 661 12.98 9.82 32.92
C CYS A 661 12.44 8.44 33.26
N ASN A 662 11.11 8.34 33.28
CA ASN A 662 10.42 7.07 33.23
C ASN A 662 10.20 6.70 31.76
N LEU A 663 10.27 5.42 31.45
CA LEU A 663 10.10 4.88 30.11
C LEU A 663 8.95 3.85 30.10
N TRP A 664 7.97 4.06 29.22
CA TRP A 664 7.08 3.01 28.77
C TRP A 664 7.44 2.59 27.36
N ARG A 665 7.44 1.29 27.07
CA ARG A 665 7.70 0.73 25.74
C ARG A 665 6.67 -0.36 25.42
N PHE A 666 6.13 -0.33 24.21
CA PHE A 666 5.15 -1.31 23.74
C PHE A 666 5.10 -1.34 22.20
N PRO A 667 4.64 -2.44 21.60
CA PRO A 667 4.47 -2.51 20.15
C PRO A 667 3.22 -1.73 19.70
N ILE A 668 3.33 -1.09 18.55
CA ILE A 668 2.19 -0.67 17.73
C ILE A 668 1.89 -1.84 16.82
N GLU A 669 0.71 -2.42 16.95
CA GLU A 669 0.24 -3.56 16.17
C GLU A 669 -1.13 -3.28 15.59
N THR A 670 -1.33 -3.66 14.34
CA THR A 670 -2.62 -3.56 13.65
C THR A 670 -3.19 -4.95 13.44
N VAL A 671 -4.51 -5.08 13.56
CA VAL A 671 -5.22 -6.27 13.11
C VAL A 671 -5.73 -5.97 11.71
N SER A 672 -5.24 -6.69 10.72
CA SER A 672 -5.62 -6.49 9.32
C SER A 672 -6.11 -7.77 8.69
N LEU A 673 -6.94 -7.63 7.65
CA LEU A 673 -7.36 -8.74 6.81
C LEU A 673 -6.27 -9.01 5.76
N SER A 674 -5.96 -10.27 5.52
CA SER A 674 -5.09 -10.74 4.45
C SER A 674 -5.79 -11.84 3.66
N GLU A 675 -5.16 -12.32 2.59
CA GLU A 675 -5.67 -13.42 1.74
C GLU A 675 -6.05 -14.67 2.53
N SER A 676 -5.36 -14.94 3.63
CA SER A 676 -5.57 -16.11 4.49
C SER A 676 -6.27 -15.79 5.81
N GLY A 677 -6.95 -14.64 5.90
CA GLY A 677 -7.73 -14.24 7.07
C GLY A 677 -7.11 -13.13 7.91
N PHE A 678 -7.65 -12.93 9.11
CA PHE A 678 -7.19 -11.90 10.02
C PHE A 678 -5.83 -12.23 10.65
N GLU A 679 -4.97 -11.22 10.71
CA GLU A 679 -3.65 -11.33 11.32
C GLU A 679 -3.24 -10.05 12.06
N ARG A 680 -2.38 -10.22 13.05
CA ARG A 680 -1.77 -9.13 13.80
C ARG A 680 -0.40 -8.80 13.20
N ILE A 681 -0.20 -7.53 12.85
CA ILE A 681 1.01 -7.07 12.18
C ILE A 681 1.69 -5.98 13.00
N PHE A 682 2.96 -6.18 13.32
CA PHE A 682 3.82 -5.21 13.97
C PHE A 682 4.09 -4.01 13.06
N GLN A 683 3.78 -2.80 13.53
CA GLN A 683 3.97 -1.55 12.80
C GLN A 683 5.12 -0.71 13.33
N GLY A 684 5.60 -0.98 14.54
CA GLY A 684 6.70 -0.28 15.18
C GLY A 684 6.68 -0.40 16.70
N SER A 685 7.71 0.13 17.33
CA SER A 685 7.84 0.24 18.78
C SER A 685 7.52 1.65 19.22
N SER A 686 6.59 1.82 20.13
CA SER A 686 6.32 3.09 20.82
C SER A 686 7.11 3.20 22.09
N LEU A 687 7.75 4.35 22.29
CA LEU A 687 8.55 4.71 23.46
C LEU A 687 7.98 6.02 24.01
N LEU A 688 7.48 6.00 25.23
CA LEU A 688 7.09 7.19 25.96
C LEU A 688 8.12 7.48 27.03
N LEU A 689 8.88 8.57 26.87
CA LEU A 689 9.72 9.15 27.91
C LEU A 689 8.86 10.14 28.69
N TYR A 690 8.72 9.99 30.01
CA TYR A 690 7.89 10.93 30.76
C TYR A 690 8.49 11.34 32.11
N TRP A 691 8.09 12.55 32.53
CA TRP A 691 8.50 13.21 33.78
C TRP A 691 7.28 13.67 34.56
N PRO A 692 7.09 13.25 35.82
CA PRO A 692 6.14 13.89 36.72
C PRO A 692 6.54 15.36 36.94
N LEU A 693 5.60 16.27 36.70
CA LEU A 693 5.83 17.71 36.86
C LEU A 693 4.96 18.28 38.01
N GLU A 694 5.60 19.01 38.90
CA GLU A 694 4.93 19.93 39.80
C GLU A 694 4.82 21.30 39.13
N LEU A 695 3.59 21.69 38.82
CA LEU A 695 3.32 22.93 38.10
C LEU A 695 3.16 24.09 39.10
N GLU A 696 3.91 25.15 38.89
CA GLU A 696 3.77 26.41 39.62
C GLU A 696 3.66 27.56 38.63
N THR A 697 2.94 28.63 38.97
CA THR A 697 2.77 29.80 38.10
C THR A 697 4.13 30.42 37.73
N GLY A 698 4.44 30.47 36.43
CA GLY A 698 5.75 30.92 35.94
C GLY A 698 6.84 29.85 36.02
N GLY A 699 6.49 28.62 36.48
CA GLY A 699 7.43 27.49 36.53
C GLY A 699 7.88 27.08 35.14
N GLN A 700 9.15 26.65 35.06
CA GLN A 700 9.75 26.16 33.81
C GLN A 700 10.30 24.75 33.98
N PHE A 701 10.13 23.94 32.93
CA PHE A 701 10.77 22.64 32.79
C PHE A 701 11.53 22.59 31.47
N GLU A 702 12.75 22.12 31.53
CA GLU A 702 13.62 21.98 30.36
C GLU A 702 14.15 20.56 30.28
N VAL A 703 14.24 20.02 29.08
CA VAL A 703 14.85 18.71 28.84
C VAL A 703 15.39 18.65 27.42
N THR A 704 16.47 17.90 27.24
CA THR A 704 17.07 17.63 25.95
C THR A 704 16.97 16.13 25.64
N VAL A 705 16.48 15.80 24.44
CA VAL A 705 16.38 14.45 23.92
C VAL A 705 17.19 14.36 22.63
N GLU A 706 18.02 13.33 22.50
CA GLU A 706 18.77 13.05 21.28
C GLU A 706 18.28 11.73 20.66
N LEU A 707 17.94 11.76 19.37
CA LEU A 707 17.64 10.59 18.56
C LEU A 707 18.73 10.46 17.50
N GLY A 708 19.45 9.35 17.50
CA GLY A 708 20.56 9.11 16.58
C GLY A 708 20.55 7.72 15.96
N ILE A 709 21.18 7.59 14.78
CA ILE A 709 21.40 6.33 14.09
C ILE A 709 22.91 6.04 14.03
N GLN A 710 23.29 4.85 14.44
CA GLN A 710 24.66 4.36 14.37
C GLN A 710 24.73 3.07 13.58
N SER A 711 25.74 2.91 12.72
CA SER A 711 26.03 1.61 12.11
C SER A 711 26.62 0.65 13.14
N LEU A 712 26.24 -0.63 13.07
CA LEU A 712 26.79 -1.74 13.86
C LEU A 712 28.08 -2.24 13.23
#